data_0fc420c14e21f00e4135ddad20ca862e
#
_entry.id   0fc420c14e21f00e4135ddad20ca862e
#
_cell.length_a   1.000
_cell.length_b   1.000
_cell.length_c   1.000
_cell.angle_alpha   90.00
_cell.angle_beta   90.00
_cell.angle_gamma   90.00
#
_symmetry.space_group_name_H-M   'P 1'
#
loop_
_entity.id
_entity.type
_entity.pdbx_description
1 polymer ?
#
loop_
_entity_poly.entity_id
_entity_poly.type
_entity_poly.pdbx_seq_one_letter_code
_entity_poly.pdbx_strand_id
1 'polypeptide(L)'
;MKKTVVLHSNHSRAFTGFGKNMRNVLRYLHKTGKYNLVEFANAKTKDSEELKTLPWRAYGTLPENSKLQSFGGDQTKIRTAAYGLYEIDGLMKEVKPDFYIGIEDIWALAPLVEKKWWNQNCMIWTTLDSLPIYPDALKMIPKVNHYYAWASFVSKEVKRLGYDEGAIKTLRGAGETSAFYRLSDENRAALRKEFNLSDEFIIGFVFRNQLRKSVPNLLQGFKIFKDKNPKVKAKLLLHTHWSEGWDIPRLIKDAGIENSDVLTTYFCKSCKQFEVKPFIGQKIECRYCGAKGTVETTNISDGVSEAQLNEVYNLMDVYCHPFTSGGQEIPITEAKLTELVTLVTNYSCGEDFCTEESGGIPLNWKPYYEPGSNFIKATTLPESIAEKLERVYKMSPSKRAEMGKVGRRFVINNLSAEIIGKQLEKIIDEAPQVEWDFNTSFVPRDPSYNGKEELQNLDWVIDLYANILKVKVDPNDDGVKSWMSQLNNGIPREQILNYFKNVGAKENQENIKIEFSDVLDKNDKGRRILFVMPESAGDVFLSTSLLPSIKKLYPDFNIYFATKPEYLNILEGNPLIHKTIVFSPFMENLLTMEGHGAYEGYFNLAYLPHFGTQKLFDYQHNGADLIELNLYSENAHS
;
A
#
# COMPACT_ATOMS: atom_id res chain seq x y z
N MET A 1 4.86 -39.91 10.32
CA MET A 1 5.28 -38.68 11.04
C MET A 1 4.35 -37.56 10.58
N LYS A 2 3.92 -36.62 11.43
CA LYS A 2 3.10 -35.49 10.99
C LYS A 2 3.96 -34.53 10.18
N LYS A 3 3.46 -34.06 9.05
CA LYS A 3 4.15 -33.01 8.27
C LYS A 3 4.19 -31.71 9.06
N THR A 4 5.30 -31.00 9.03
CA THR A 4 5.48 -29.68 9.61
C THR A 4 5.22 -28.62 8.54
N VAL A 5 4.31 -27.69 8.82
CA VAL A 5 3.89 -26.65 7.88
C VAL A 5 4.14 -25.29 8.48
N VAL A 6 4.92 -24.45 7.77
CA VAL A 6 5.12 -23.04 8.12
C VAL A 6 4.12 -22.20 7.34
N LEU A 7 3.34 -21.37 8.05
CA LEU A 7 2.46 -20.36 7.48
C LEU A 7 3.01 -18.97 7.85
N HIS A 8 3.31 -18.17 6.86
CA HIS A 8 3.91 -16.84 6.98
C HIS A 8 2.95 -15.78 6.49
N SER A 9 2.48 -14.92 7.37
CA SER A 9 1.49 -13.86 7.09
C SER A 9 1.40 -12.85 8.23
N ASN A 10 0.45 -11.92 8.13
CA ASN A 10 0.00 -11.16 9.28
C ASN A 10 -0.41 -12.11 10.41
N HIS A 11 -0.06 -11.78 11.65
CA HIS A 11 -0.34 -12.70 12.78
C HIS A 11 -1.84 -13.00 12.90
N SER A 12 -2.14 -14.23 13.35
CA SER A 12 -3.50 -14.78 13.39
C SER A 12 -4.48 -14.00 14.28
N ARG A 13 -4.00 -13.14 15.18
CA ARG A 13 -4.83 -12.23 15.99
C ARG A 13 -4.99 -10.83 15.42
N ALA A 14 -4.37 -10.54 14.25
CA ALA A 14 -4.56 -9.25 13.59
C ALA A 14 -5.97 -9.13 13.01
N PHE A 15 -6.55 -7.93 13.11
CA PHE A 15 -7.87 -7.60 12.52
C PHE A 15 -7.78 -7.21 11.04
N THR A 16 -6.73 -7.60 10.34
CA THR A 16 -6.56 -7.40 8.91
C THR A 16 -7.16 -8.55 8.10
N GLY A 17 -7.36 -8.37 6.79
CA GLY A 17 -7.82 -9.43 5.89
C GLY A 17 -6.89 -10.65 5.92
N PHE A 18 -5.58 -10.43 5.83
CA PHE A 18 -4.58 -11.50 5.92
C PHE A 18 -4.56 -12.17 7.30
N GLY A 19 -4.67 -11.39 8.39
CA GLY A 19 -4.73 -11.94 9.75
C GLY A 19 -5.98 -12.80 9.99
N LYS A 20 -7.15 -12.36 9.53
CA LYS A 20 -8.40 -13.15 9.58
C LYS A 20 -8.26 -14.46 8.79
N ASN A 21 -7.71 -14.39 7.55
CA ASN A 21 -7.45 -15.57 6.74
C ASN A 21 -6.48 -16.53 7.44
N MET A 22 -5.36 -16.03 7.94
CA MET A 22 -4.35 -16.80 8.68
C MET A 22 -4.97 -17.53 9.87
N ARG A 23 -5.77 -16.83 10.68
CA ARG A 23 -6.49 -17.40 11.82
C ARG A 23 -7.40 -18.54 11.41
N ASN A 24 -8.19 -18.34 10.37
CA ASN A 24 -9.19 -19.30 9.92
C ASN A 24 -8.53 -20.57 9.39
N VAL A 25 -7.48 -20.44 8.62
CA VAL A 25 -6.70 -21.57 8.08
C VAL A 25 -5.98 -22.32 9.19
N LEU A 26 -5.29 -21.62 10.09
CA LEU A 26 -4.58 -22.27 11.20
C LEU A 26 -5.52 -23.00 12.13
N ARG A 27 -6.68 -22.41 12.48
CA ARG A 27 -7.69 -23.08 13.30
C ARG A 27 -8.23 -24.34 12.64
N TYR A 28 -8.50 -24.30 11.35
CA TYR A 28 -8.96 -25.45 10.60
C TYR A 28 -7.90 -26.55 10.61
N LEU A 29 -6.67 -26.27 10.16
CA LEU A 29 -5.58 -27.24 10.09
C LEU A 29 -5.23 -27.81 11.47
N HIS A 30 -5.24 -26.97 12.52
CA HIS A 30 -5.01 -27.41 13.90
C HIS A 30 -6.08 -28.41 14.37
N LYS A 31 -7.35 -28.14 14.06
CA LYS A 31 -8.48 -29.02 14.42
C LYS A 31 -8.38 -30.41 13.78
N THR A 32 -7.76 -30.53 12.60
CA THR A 32 -7.54 -31.83 11.94
C THR A 32 -6.57 -32.74 12.72
N GLY A 33 -5.67 -32.14 13.50
CA GLY A 33 -4.62 -32.84 14.21
C GLY A 33 -3.56 -33.53 13.35
N LYS A 34 -3.57 -33.29 12.02
CA LYS A 34 -2.68 -33.96 11.04
C LYS A 34 -1.28 -33.38 10.99
N TYR A 35 -1.12 -32.08 11.29
CA TYR A 35 0.09 -31.31 11.02
C TYR A 35 0.74 -30.76 12.28
N ASN A 36 2.05 -30.53 12.22
CA ASN A 36 2.78 -29.68 13.14
C ASN A 36 2.77 -28.26 12.54
N LEU A 37 1.96 -27.37 13.09
CA LEU A 37 1.81 -26.02 12.54
C LEU A 37 2.78 -25.05 13.18
N VAL A 38 3.37 -24.20 12.35
CA VAL A 38 4.26 -23.12 12.75
C VAL A 38 3.78 -21.83 12.09
N GLU A 39 3.38 -20.86 12.90
CA GLU A 39 3.02 -19.53 12.46
C GLU A 39 4.26 -18.65 12.46
N PHE A 40 4.55 -17.96 11.33
CA PHE A 40 5.54 -16.91 11.25
C PHE A 40 4.81 -15.57 11.06
N ALA A 41 4.74 -14.80 12.14
CA ALA A 41 3.80 -13.71 12.35
C ALA A 41 4.40 -12.34 12.00
N ASN A 42 3.97 -11.73 10.90
CA ASN A 42 4.44 -10.43 10.45
C ASN A 42 4.24 -9.33 11.51
N ALA A 43 5.24 -8.45 11.60
CA ALA A 43 5.27 -7.28 12.48
C ALA A 43 5.15 -7.59 13.99
N LYS A 44 5.42 -8.83 14.40
CA LYS A 44 5.53 -9.22 15.82
C LYS A 44 6.99 -9.46 16.17
N THR A 45 7.36 -9.09 17.39
CA THR A 45 8.67 -9.44 17.95
C THR A 45 8.75 -10.93 18.28
N LYS A 46 9.94 -11.49 18.19
CA LYS A 46 10.19 -12.92 18.43
C LYS A 46 9.60 -13.42 19.75
N ASP A 47 9.63 -12.59 20.79
CA ASP A 47 9.19 -12.91 22.15
C ASP A 47 7.81 -12.36 22.52
N SER A 48 6.98 -11.99 21.55
CA SER A 48 5.64 -11.47 21.83
C SER A 48 4.80 -12.45 22.66
N GLU A 49 4.31 -11.99 23.82
CA GLU A 49 3.45 -12.78 24.72
C GLU A 49 2.17 -13.29 24.03
N GLU A 50 1.65 -12.51 23.08
CA GLU A 50 0.48 -12.92 22.30
C GLU A 50 0.71 -14.20 21.51
N LEU A 51 1.94 -14.44 21.03
CA LEU A 51 2.30 -15.63 20.27
C LEU A 51 2.43 -16.86 21.17
N LYS A 52 2.87 -16.70 22.42
CA LYS A 52 3.04 -17.80 23.40
C LYS A 52 1.70 -18.44 23.81
N THR A 53 0.60 -17.73 23.66
CA THR A 53 -0.75 -18.22 24.04
C THR A 53 -1.52 -18.88 22.89
N LEU A 54 -0.88 -19.08 21.73
CA LEU A 54 -1.48 -19.77 20.59
C LEU A 54 -1.41 -21.28 20.76
N PRO A 55 -2.38 -22.07 20.25
CA PRO A 55 -2.38 -23.53 20.37
C PRO A 55 -1.41 -24.23 19.41
N TRP A 56 -0.72 -23.50 18.57
CA TRP A 56 0.36 -23.93 17.67
C TRP A 56 1.63 -23.16 17.96
N ARG A 57 2.74 -23.64 17.43
CA ARG A 57 4.02 -22.98 17.55
C ARG A 57 4.03 -21.68 16.71
N ALA A 58 4.54 -20.59 17.29
CA ALA A 58 4.54 -19.29 16.60
C ALA A 58 5.81 -18.50 16.87
N TYR A 59 6.27 -17.76 15.84
CA TYR A 59 7.43 -16.89 15.90
C TYR A 59 7.08 -15.53 15.29
N GLY A 60 7.61 -14.46 15.88
CA GLY A 60 7.52 -13.13 15.29
C GLY A 60 8.60 -12.93 14.20
N THR A 61 8.29 -12.11 13.22
CA THR A 61 9.21 -11.76 12.12
C THR A 61 10.22 -10.69 12.49
N LEU A 62 9.88 -9.83 13.48
CA LEU A 62 10.77 -8.76 13.91
C LEU A 62 11.91 -9.34 14.75
N PRO A 63 13.16 -8.93 14.49
CA PRO A 63 14.30 -9.28 15.33
C PRO A 63 14.16 -8.67 16.73
N GLU A 64 15.08 -9.00 17.61
CA GLU A 64 15.14 -8.44 18.96
C GLU A 64 15.24 -6.90 18.94
N ASN A 65 14.73 -6.27 20.00
CA ASN A 65 14.65 -4.81 20.10
C ASN A 65 16.02 -4.10 19.91
N SER A 66 17.10 -4.71 20.37
CA SER A 66 18.47 -4.18 20.18
C SER A 66 18.84 -4.05 18.70
N LYS A 67 18.49 -5.06 17.89
CA LYS A 67 18.73 -5.05 16.44
C LYS A 67 17.79 -4.08 15.73
N LEU A 68 16.53 -3.95 16.17
CA LEU A 68 15.60 -2.95 15.62
C LEU A 68 16.09 -1.52 15.89
N GLN A 69 16.62 -1.25 17.07
CA GLN A 69 17.21 0.05 17.41
C GLN A 69 18.42 0.38 16.52
N SER A 70 19.22 -0.64 16.16
CA SER A 70 20.38 -0.46 15.27
C SER A 70 20.01 0.00 13.85
N PHE A 71 18.73 -0.10 13.46
CA PHE A 71 18.26 0.40 12.16
C PHE A 71 18.13 1.92 12.12
N GLY A 72 18.28 2.62 13.25
CA GLY A 72 18.32 4.08 13.29
C GLY A 72 17.07 4.77 12.72
N GLY A 73 15.89 4.11 12.78
CA GLY A 73 14.66 4.65 12.21
C GLY A 73 14.48 4.42 10.70
N ASP A 74 15.41 3.74 10.03
CA ASP A 74 15.31 3.39 8.61
C ASP A 74 14.03 2.59 8.33
N GLN A 75 13.04 3.26 7.73
CA GLN A 75 11.73 2.67 7.45
C GLN A 75 11.80 1.49 6.48
N THR A 76 12.76 1.48 5.57
CA THR A 76 12.95 0.36 4.62
C THR A 76 13.44 -0.88 5.36
N LYS A 77 14.43 -0.73 6.24
CA LYS A 77 14.93 -1.84 7.07
C LYS A 77 13.87 -2.35 8.03
N ILE A 78 13.12 -1.44 8.68
CA ILE A 78 12.02 -1.80 9.58
C ILE A 78 10.94 -2.56 8.83
N ARG A 79 10.55 -2.10 7.65
CA ARG A 79 9.57 -2.77 6.79
C ARG A 79 10.07 -4.15 6.36
N THR A 80 11.30 -4.27 5.91
CA THR A 80 11.95 -5.54 5.53
C THR A 80 11.95 -6.54 6.69
N ALA A 81 12.26 -6.07 7.90
CA ALA A 81 12.18 -6.88 9.12
C ALA A 81 10.75 -7.30 9.45
N ALA A 82 9.78 -6.38 9.35
CA ALA A 82 8.38 -6.65 9.65
C ALA A 82 7.77 -7.77 8.79
N TYR A 83 8.28 -7.97 7.57
CA TYR A 83 7.92 -9.08 6.69
C TYR A 83 8.90 -10.27 6.75
N GLY A 84 9.74 -10.34 7.77
CA GLY A 84 10.52 -11.52 8.14
C GLY A 84 11.75 -11.80 7.30
N LEU A 85 12.16 -10.93 6.38
CA LEU A 85 13.27 -11.20 5.45
C LEU A 85 14.62 -11.41 6.14
N TYR A 86 14.81 -10.91 7.36
CA TYR A 86 16.03 -11.10 8.14
C TYR A 86 16.00 -12.36 9.02
N GLU A 87 14.83 -12.84 9.43
CA GLU A 87 14.70 -13.96 10.37
C GLU A 87 14.26 -15.27 9.71
N ILE A 88 13.73 -15.21 8.48
CA ILE A 88 13.16 -16.38 7.80
C ILE A 88 14.19 -17.51 7.58
N ASP A 89 15.43 -17.17 7.23
CA ASP A 89 16.46 -18.18 6.97
C ASP A 89 16.80 -18.98 8.24
N GLY A 90 16.85 -18.29 9.39
CA GLY A 90 17.02 -18.92 10.70
C GLY A 90 15.86 -19.82 11.08
N LEU A 91 14.63 -19.34 10.86
CA LEU A 91 13.43 -20.10 11.12
C LEU A 91 13.37 -21.39 10.28
N MET A 92 13.57 -21.27 8.97
CA MET A 92 13.53 -22.41 8.06
C MET A 92 14.59 -23.45 8.39
N LYS A 93 15.79 -23.02 8.77
CA LYS A 93 16.88 -23.90 9.22
C LYS A 93 16.54 -24.63 10.53
N GLU A 94 15.91 -23.94 11.48
CA GLU A 94 15.48 -24.51 12.76
C GLU A 94 14.33 -25.50 12.62
N VAL A 95 13.30 -25.08 11.87
CA VAL A 95 12.03 -25.82 11.74
C VAL A 95 12.12 -26.97 10.74
N LYS A 96 12.87 -26.81 9.65
CA LYS A 96 12.96 -27.76 8.52
C LYS A 96 11.56 -28.26 8.12
N PRO A 97 10.67 -27.36 7.65
CA PRO A 97 9.28 -27.73 7.40
C PRO A 97 9.15 -28.69 6.21
N ASP A 98 8.07 -29.46 6.15
CA ASP A 98 7.71 -30.24 4.96
C ASP A 98 7.04 -29.37 3.89
N PHE A 99 6.43 -28.25 4.31
CA PHE A 99 5.75 -27.32 3.42
C PHE A 99 5.79 -25.88 3.95
N TYR A 100 6.00 -24.91 3.06
CA TYR A 100 5.97 -23.47 3.37
C TYR A 100 4.86 -22.76 2.61
N ILE A 101 4.08 -21.92 3.31
CA ILE A 101 2.99 -21.13 2.72
C ILE A 101 3.20 -19.65 3.05
N GLY A 102 3.57 -18.85 2.07
CA GLY A 102 3.62 -17.40 2.17
C GLY A 102 2.28 -16.78 1.76
N ILE A 103 1.66 -16.02 2.66
CA ILE A 103 0.32 -15.43 2.47
C ILE A 103 0.42 -13.92 2.69
N GLU A 104 0.73 -13.18 1.65
CA GLU A 104 0.92 -11.73 1.69
C GLU A 104 0.80 -11.10 0.29
N ASP A 105 0.88 -9.79 0.24
CA ASP A 105 1.07 -9.06 -1.02
C ASP A 105 2.37 -9.49 -1.70
N ILE A 106 2.33 -9.57 -3.03
CA ILE A 106 3.41 -10.15 -3.83
C ILE A 106 4.78 -9.49 -3.60
N TRP A 107 4.83 -8.19 -3.36
CA TRP A 107 6.08 -7.47 -3.10
C TRP A 107 6.77 -7.92 -1.80
N ALA A 108 6.04 -8.45 -0.83
CA ALA A 108 6.59 -9.01 0.41
C ALA A 108 7.11 -10.44 0.22
N LEU A 109 6.51 -11.20 -0.71
CA LEU A 109 6.86 -12.60 -0.96
C LEU A 109 7.93 -12.76 -2.07
N ALA A 110 8.02 -11.83 -3.00
CA ALA A 110 8.94 -11.90 -4.12
C ALA A 110 10.40 -12.13 -3.71
N PRO A 111 10.95 -11.45 -2.67
CA PRO A 111 12.31 -11.70 -2.22
C PRO A 111 12.55 -13.11 -1.67
N LEU A 112 11.49 -13.81 -1.24
CA LEU A 112 11.60 -15.16 -0.69
C LEU A 112 11.84 -16.21 -1.76
N VAL A 113 11.34 -15.97 -2.98
CA VAL A 113 11.51 -16.88 -4.12
C VAL A 113 12.98 -16.97 -4.55
N GLU A 114 13.77 -15.96 -4.23
CA GLU A 114 15.23 -15.95 -4.51
C GLU A 114 16.07 -16.55 -3.37
N LYS A 115 15.43 -17.01 -2.29
CA LYS A 115 16.14 -17.66 -1.19
C LYS A 115 16.65 -19.04 -1.60
N LYS A 116 17.83 -19.44 -1.12
CA LYS A 116 18.49 -20.72 -1.44
C LYS A 116 17.64 -21.94 -1.08
N TRP A 117 16.87 -21.84 -0.01
CA TRP A 117 15.98 -22.89 0.46
C TRP A 117 14.65 -22.96 -0.32
N TRP A 118 14.35 -21.98 -1.19
CA TRP A 118 13.11 -22.03 -1.98
C TRP A 118 13.09 -23.26 -2.88
N ASN A 119 12.04 -24.06 -2.77
CA ASN A 119 11.90 -25.32 -3.49
C ASN A 119 10.43 -25.58 -3.91
N GLN A 120 10.18 -26.75 -4.47
CA GLN A 120 8.86 -27.12 -4.99
C GLN A 120 7.76 -27.20 -3.92
N ASN A 121 8.08 -27.31 -2.63
CA ASN A 121 7.13 -27.31 -1.52
C ASN A 121 6.92 -25.92 -0.92
N CYS A 122 7.33 -24.86 -1.62
CA CYS A 122 7.04 -23.48 -1.27
C CYS A 122 5.85 -22.97 -2.06
N MET A 123 4.91 -22.38 -1.36
CA MET A 123 3.67 -21.83 -1.90
C MET A 123 3.62 -20.32 -1.76
N ILE A 124 3.24 -19.62 -2.82
CA ILE A 124 2.77 -18.25 -2.78
C ILE A 124 1.24 -18.26 -2.86
N TRP A 125 0.63 -17.58 -1.88
CA TRP A 125 -0.80 -17.35 -1.84
C TRP A 125 -1.07 -15.87 -1.61
N THR A 126 -1.26 -15.13 -2.69
CA THR A 126 -1.18 -13.67 -2.70
C THR A 126 -2.46 -13.00 -3.20
N THR A 127 -2.53 -11.69 -3.01
CA THR A 127 -3.52 -10.83 -3.65
C THR A 127 -2.87 -10.09 -4.81
N LEU A 128 -3.51 -10.17 -5.99
CA LEU A 128 -3.19 -9.34 -7.15
C LEU A 128 -4.50 -8.65 -7.54
N ASP A 129 -4.56 -7.35 -7.43
CA ASP A 129 -5.81 -6.62 -7.37
C ASP A 129 -6.09 -5.70 -8.56
N SER A 130 -5.18 -5.60 -9.52
CA SER A 130 -5.26 -4.64 -10.62
C SER A 130 -4.67 -5.15 -11.91
N LEU A 131 -5.04 -4.51 -13.02
CA LEU A 131 -4.45 -4.73 -14.33
C LEU A 131 -3.52 -3.54 -14.68
N PRO A 132 -2.46 -3.79 -15.49
CA PRO A 132 -1.93 -5.11 -15.86
C PRO A 132 -1.48 -5.87 -14.62
N ILE A 133 -1.45 -7.20 -14.67
CA ILE A 133 -0.87 -7.99 -13.57
C ILE A 133 0.55 -7.51 -13.30
N TYR A 134 0.89 -7.34 -12.03
CA TYR A 134 2.18 -6.80 -11.62
C TYR A 134 3.34 -7.61 -12.24
N PRO A 135 4.28 -6.96 -12.96
CA PRO A 135 5.29 -7.68 -13.75
C PRO A 135 6.14 -8.67 -12.94
N ASP A 136 6.48 -8.32 -11.69
CA ASP A 136 7.28 -9.20 -10.85
C ASP A 136 6.49 -10.45 -10.41
N ALA A 137 5.15 -10.38 -10.33
CA ALA A 137 4.31 -11.55 -10.13
C ALA A 137 4.42 -12.52 -11.32
N LEU A 138 4.44 -12.00 -12.54
CA LEU A 138 4.58 -12.82 -13.75
C LEU A 138 5.97 -13.46 -13.88
N LYS A 139 7.04 -12.73 -13.51
CA LYS A 139 8.42 -13.25 -13.52
C LYS A 139 8.63 -14.44 -12.57
N MET A 140 7.81 -14.59 -11.55
CA MET A 140 7.91 -15.69 -10.59
C MET A 140 7.22 -16.97 -11.05
N ILE A 141 6.36 -16.92 -12.08
CA ILE A 141 5.63 -18.09 -12.57
C ILE A 141 6.55 -19.32 -12.78
N PRO A 142 7.70 -19.23 -13.48
CA PRO A 142 8.56 -20.39 -13.71
C PRO A 142 9.29 -20.87 -12.44
N LYS A 143 9.22 -20.14 -11.34
CA LYS A 143 9.95 -20.43 -10.10
C LYS A 143 9.06 -20.98 -8.97
N VAL A 144 7.74 -20.89 -9.13
CA VAL A 144 6.76 -21.18 -8.06
C VAL A 144 5.80 -22.27 -8.52
N ASN A 145 5.90 -23.47 -7.96
CA ASN A 145 5.04 -24.60 -8.31
C ASN A 145 3.62 -24.47 -7.74
N HIS A 146 3.52 -23.92 -6.54
CA HIS A 146 2.26 -23.69 -5.84
C HIS A 146 1.94 -22.20 -5.81
N TYR A 147 1.50 -21.66 -6.93
CA TYR A 147 1.20 -20.24 -7.06
C TYR A 147 -0.30 -20.00 -7.13
N TYR A 148 -0.82 -19.26 -6.13
CA TYR A 148 -2.24 -19.02 -5.98
C TYR A 148 -2.54 -17.55 -5.77
N ALA A 149 -3.61 -17.06 -6.39
CA ALA A 149 -4.20 -15.75 -6.16
C ALA A 149 -5.60 -15.90 -5.55
N TRP A 150 -6.01 -14.93 -4.74
CA TRP A 150 -7.29 -14.97 -4.05
C TRP A 150 -8.50 -14.78 -4.97
N ALA A 151 -8.35 -14.05 -6.07
CA ALA A 151 -9.43 -13.74 -6.99
C ALA A 151 -9.25 -14.42 -8.35
N SER A 152 -10.38 -14.87 -8.95
CA SER A 152 -10.36 -15.63 -10.22
C SER A 152 -9.94 -14.79 -11.42
N PHE A 153 -10.11 -13.46 -11.36
CA PHE A 153 -9.72 -12.59 -12.47
C PHE A 153 -8.23 -12.69 -12.80
N VAL A 154 -7.38 -13.00 -11.80
CA VAL A 154 -5.93 -13.17 -11.98
C VAL A 154 -5.62 -14.36 -12.89
N SER A 155 -6.19 -15.53 -12.59
CA SER A 155 -5.97 -16.73 -13.41
C SER A 155 -6.53 -16.56 -14.83
N LYS A 156 -7.66 -15.88 -14.98
CA LYS A 156 -8.23 -15.53 -16.30
C LYS A 156 -7.28 -14.62 -17.09
N GLU A 157 -6.75 -13.58 -16.44
CA GLU A 157 -5.86 -12.62 -17.10
C GLU A 157 -4.50 -13.23 -17.45
N VAL A 158 -3.91 -14.03 -16.57
CA VAL A 158 -2.65 -14.75 -16.82
C VAL A 158 -2.80 -15.68 -18.02
N LYS A 159 -3.93 -16.40 -18.13
CA LYS A 159 -4.26 -17.21 -19.31
C LYS A 159 -4.41 -16.33 -20.56
N ARG A 160 -5.08 -15.18 -20.48
CA ARG A 160 -5.20 -14.21 -21.59
C ARG A 160 -3.84 -13.69 -22.08
N LEU A 161 -2.87 -13.55 -21.18
CA LEU A 161 -1.49 -13.15 -21.49
C LEU A 161 -0.67 -14.26 -22.13
N GLY A 162 -1.22 -15.47 -22.33
CA GLY A 162 -0.58 -16.58 -23.01
C GLY A 162 0.21 -17.54 -22.11
N TYR A 163 0.08 -17.42 -20.78
CA TYR A 163 0.64 -18.42 -19.87
C TYR A 163 -0.23 -19.67 -19.82
N ASP A 164 0.38 -20.78 -19.39
CA ASP A 164 -0.32 -22.05 -19.22
C ASP A 164 -1.49 -21.95 -18.24
N GLU A 165 -2.52 -22.74 -18.49
CA GLU A 165 -3.66 -22.85 -17.57
C GLU A 165 -3.18 -23.40 -16.22
N GLY A 166 -3.37 -22.62 -15.16
CA GLY A 166 -2.89 -22.98 -13.82
C GLY A 166 -1.50 -22.45 -13.47
N ALA A 167 -0.88 -21.62 -14.32
CA ALA A 167 0.36 -20.91 -13.97
C ALA A 167 0.20 -20.09 -12.67
N ILE A 168 -0.94 -19.38 -12.52
CA ILE A 168 -1.41 -18.84 -11.24
C ILE A 168 -2.84 -19.34 -11.05
N LYS A 169 -3.05 -20.21 -10.06
CA LYS A 169 -4.34 -20.80 -9.74
C LYS A 169 -5.16 -19.90 -8.82
N THR A 170 -6.45 -20.15 -8.75
CA THR A 170 -7.32 -19.44 -7.78
C THR A 170 -7.47 -20.28 -6.52
N LEU A 171 -7.13 -19.70 -5.38
CA LEU A 171 -7.44 -20.19 -4.05
C LEU A 171 -7.92 -19.00 -3.22
N ARG A 172 -9.21 -18.95 -2.90
CA ARG A 172 -9.80 -17.81 -2.19
C ARG A 172 -9.34 -17.76 -0.74
N GLY A 173 -9.35 -16.56 -0.14
CA GLY A 173 -9.09 -16.41 1.29
C GLY A 173 -10.21 -17.04 2.13
N ALA A 174 -9.83 -17.71 3.21
CA ALA A 174 -10.74 -18.44 4.10
C ALA A 174 -11.60 -17.50 4.96
N GLY A 175 -12.91 -17.60 4.83
CA GLY A 175 -13.89 -16.85 5.60
C GLY A 175 -14.36 -17.62 6.86
N GLU A 176 -14.59 -16.88 7.95
CA GLU A 176 -15.30 -17.41 9.11
C GLU A 176 -16.82 -17.33 8.84
N THR A 177 -17.48 -18.49 8.80
CA THR A 177 -18.88 -18.57 8.38
C THR A 177 -19.87 -18.69 9.54
N SER A 178 -19.39 -18.85 10.76
CA SER A 178 -20.24 -18.97 11.95
C SER A 178 -20.52 -17.64 12.65
N ALA A 179 -19.62 -16.65 12.48
CA ALA A 179 -19.74 -15.36 13.16
C ALA A 179 -20.80 -14.44 12.55
N PHE A 180 -21.13 -14.65 11.27
CA PHE A 180 -22.07 -13.79 10.52
C PHE A 180 -23.26 -14.60 10.04
N TYR A 181 -24.43 -14.14 10.40
CA TYR A 181 -25.70 -14.78 10.07
C TYR A 181 -26.87 -13.78 10.14
N ARG A 182 -27.93 -14.09 9.43
CA ARG A 182 -29.17 -13.30 9.52
C ARG A 182 -29.86 -13.58 10.86
N LEU A 183 -30.18 -12.52 11.59
CA LEU A 183 -31.02 -12.59 12.78
C LEU A 183 -32.46 -12.98 12.40
N SER A 184 -33.22 -13.53 13.35
CA SER A 184 -34.65 -13.71 13.16
C SER A 184 -35.34 -12.37 12.88
N ASP A 185 -36.50 -12.40 12.22
CA ASP A 185 -37.19 -11.16 11.87
C ASP A 185 -37.61 -10.37 13.12
N GLU A 186 -37.93 -11.05 14.23
CA GLU A 186 -38.23 -10.44 15.53
C GLU A 186 -37.03 -9.73 16.12
N ASN A 187 -35.87 -10.42 16.16
CA ASN A 187 -34.64 -9.85 16.72
C ASN A 187 -34.12 -8.69 15.85
N ARG A 188 -34.24 -8.83 14.54
CA ARG A 188 -33.90 -7.75 13.60
C ARG A 188 -34.82 -6.54 13.78
N ALA A 189 -36.11 -6.74 13.96
CA ALA A 189 -37.06 -5.65 14.19
C ALA A 189 -36.79 -4.95 15.55
N ALA A 190 -36.49 -5.71 16.59
CA ALA A 190 -36.11 -5.16 17.90
C ALA A 190 -34.83 -4.32 17.83
N LEU A 191 -33.80 -4.82 17.15
CA LEU A 191 -32.53 -4.11 16.92
C LEU A 191 -32.74 -2.81 16.13
N ARG A 192 -33.53 -2.84 15.06
CA ARG A 192 -33.82 -1.63 14.26
C ARG A 192 -34.64 -0.61 15.06
N LYS A 193 -35.56 -1.06 15.91
CA LYS A 193 -36.34 -0.20 16.81
C LYS A 193 -35.44 0.51 17.82
N GLU A 194 -34.43 -0.16 18.36
CA GLU A 194 -33.46 0.42 19.31
C GLU A 194 -32.77 1.66 18.74
N PHE A 195 -32.46 1.65 17.44
CA PHE A 195 -31.78 2.75 16.76
C PHE A 195 -32.74 3.66 15.98
N ASN A 196 -34.06 3.54 16.16
CA ASN A 196 -35.10 4.31 15.43
C ASN A 196 -35.01 4.15 13.91
N LEU A 197 -34.76 2.93 13.41
CA LEU A 197 -34.58 2.59 12.00
C LEU A 197 -35.66 1.64 11.47
N SER A 198 -36.83 1.57 12.12
CA SER A 198 -37.87 0.57 11.79
C SER A 198 -38.42 0.73 10.38
N ASP A 199 -38.62 1.96 9.90
CA ASP A 199 -39.27 2.29 8.64
C ASP A 199 -38.32 2.71 7.52
N GLU A 200 -37.03 2.76 7.79
CA GLU A 200 -36.01 3.19 6.84
C GLU A 200 -35.55 2.06 5.91
N PHE A 201 -35.17 2.43 4.69
CA PHE A 201 -34.43 1.57 3.78
C PHE A 201 -32.94 1.83 3.95
N ILE A 202 -32.22 0.90 4.57
CA ILE A 202 -30.81 1.08 4.98
C ILE A 202 -29.87 0.48 3.93
N ILE A 203 -29.10 1.35 3.29
CA ILE A 203 -27.98 0.98 2.40
C ILE A 203 -26.71 0.94 3.27
N GLY A 204 -26.02 -0.18 3.32
CA GLY A 204 -24.84 -0.33 4.17
C GLY A 204 -23.53 -0.40 3.41
N PHE A 205 -22.49 0.10 4.02
CA PHE A 205 -21.10 -0.05 3.58
C PHE A 205 -20.16 -0.17 4.79
N VAL A 206 -19.51 -1.31 4.91
CA VAL A 206 -18.50 -1.61 5.94
C VAL A 206 -17.13 -1.59 5.30
N PHE A 207 -16.24 -0.71 5.77
CA PHE A 207 -14.94 -0.52 5.12
C PHE A 207 -13.94 0.19 6.03
N ARG A 208 -12.65 0.00 5.77
CA ARG A 208 -11.63 0.92 6.25
C ARG A 208 -11.65 2.16 5.32
N ASN A 209 -11.68 3.35 5.89
CA ASN A 209 -11.71 4.59 5.11
C ASN A 209 -10.37 4.82 4.40
N GLN A 210 -10.25 4.24 3.21
CA GLN A 210 -9.11 4.34 2.30
C GLN A 210 -9.58 4.90 0.96
N LEU A 211 -8.72 5.59 0.22
CA LEU A 211 -9.06 6.24 -1.04
C LEU A 211 -9.65 5.25 -2.07
N ARG A 212 -9.18 4.00 -2.07
CA ARG A 212 -9.68 2.95 -2.98
C ARG A 212 -11.14 2.53 -2.74
N LYS A 213 -11.79 3.01 -1.68
CA LYS A 213 -13.17 2.63 -1.31
C LYS A 213 -14.26 3.51 -1.94
N SER A 214 -13.94 4.30 -2.94
CA SER A 214 -14.88 5.03 -3.82
C SER A 214 -16.04 5.72 -3.08
N VAL A 215 -15.81 6.27 -1.90
CA VAL A 215 -16.85 6.94 -1.07
C VAL A 215 -17.55 8.07 -1.83
N PRO A 216 -16.85 8.92 -2.62
CA PRO A 216 -17.50 9.98 -3.40
C PRO A 216 -18.56 9.41 -4.37
N ASN A 217 -18.24 8.31 -5.06
CA ASN A 217 -19.16 7.69 -6.02
C ASN A 217 -20.40 7.08 -5.33
N LEU A 218 -20.20 6.49 -4.12
CA LEU A 218 -21.31 5.98 -3.31
C LEU A 218 -22.26 7.10 -2.90
N LEU A 219 -21.71 8.21 -2.37
CA LEU A 219 -22.52 9.36 -1.96
C LEU A 219 -23.28 9.97 -3.13
N GLN A 220 -22.64 10.15 -4.28
CA GLN A 220 -23.30 10.65 -5.48
C GLN A 220 -24.40 9.68 -5.95
N GLY A 221 -24.13 8.37 -5.99
CA GLY A 221 -25.12 7.35 -6.34
C GLY A 221 -26.31 7.32 -5.37
N PHE A 222 -26.04 7.44 -4.08
CA PHE A 222 -27.07 7.55 -3.05
C PHE A 222 -27.94 8.81 -3.24
N LYS A 223 -27.30 9.95 -3.53
CA LYS A 223 -28.02 11.21 -3.81
C LYS A 223 -28.95 11.08 -5.03
N ILE A 224 -28.44 10.54 -6.14
CA ILE A 224 -29.25 10.30 -7.34
C ILE A 224 -30.43 9.37 -7.03
N PHE A 225 -30.21 8.30 -6.25
CA PHE A 225 -31.29 7.40 -5.83
C PHE A 225 -32.35 8.13 -5.01
N LYS A 226 -31.96 8.94 -4.01
CA LYS A 226 -32.90 9.71 -3.20
C LYS A 226 -33.71 10.72 -4.00
N ASP A 227 -33.06 11.46 -4.89
CA ASP A 227 -33.71 12.48 -5.71
C ASP A 227 -34.77 11.87 -6.64
N LYS A 228 -34.50 10.68 -7.19
CA LYS A 228 -35.45 9.92 -8.00
C LYS A 228 -36.59 9.31 -7.19
N ASN A 229 -36.37 9.08 -5.90
CA ASN A 229 -37.30 8.38 -5.01
C ASN A 229 -37.59 9.19 -3.72
N PRO A 230 -38.12 10.43 -3.80
CA PRO A 230 -38.23 11.34 -2.67
C PRO A 230 -39.14 10.85 -1.53
N LYS A 231 -40.02 9.88 -1.80
CA LYS A 231 -40.90 9.28 -0.79
C LYS A 231 -40.22 8.15 0.01
N VAL A 232 -39.06 7.68 -0.43
CA VAL A 232 -38.33 6.60 0.24
C VAL A 232 -37.54 7.16 1.41
N LYS A 233 -37.77 6.65 2.60
CA LYS A 233 -36.99 6.96 3.78
C LYS A 233 -35.65 6.21 3.74
N ALA A 234 -34.77 6.57 2.79
CA ALA A 234 -33.49 5.92 2.61
C ALA A 234 -32.42 6.54 3.51
N LYS A 235 -31.61 5.69 4.15
CA LYS A 235 -30.42 6.07 4.92
C LYS A 235 -29.20 5.28 4.40
N LEU A 236 -28.05 5.93 4.45
CA LEU A 236 -26.76 5.32 4.15
C LEU A 236 -26.01 5.06 5.45
N LEU A 237 -25.73 3.82 5.79
CA LEU A 237 -24.97 3.43 6.98
C LEU A 237 -23.52 3.15 6.61
N LEU A 238 -22.60 4.02 7.04
CA LEU A 238 -21.15 3.91 6.83
C LEU A 238 -20.48 3.41 8.12
N HIS A 239 -20.14 2.14 8.16
CA HIS A 239 -19.37 1.55 9.26
C HIS A 239 -17.88 1.70 8.95
N THR A 240 -17.27 2.78 9.45
CA THR A 240 -15.87 3.13 9.22
C THR A 240 -15.38 4.17 10.21
N HIS A 241 -14.06 4.39 10.24
CA HIS A 241 -13.48 5.52 10.96
C HIS A 241 -13.50 6.79 10.09
N TRP A 242 -14.07 7.87 10.62
CA TRP A 242 -14.33 9.09 9.85
C TRP A 242 -13.15 10.07 9.83
N SER A 243 -12.14 9.84 10.65
CA SER A 243 -10.93 10.70 10.71
C SER A 243 -9.74 10.14 9.91
N GLU A 244 -9.97 9.13 9.06
CA GLU A 244 -8.97 8.56 8.15
C GLU A 244 -9.43 8.76 6.70
N GLY A 245 -8.50 8.76 5.75
CA GLY A 245 -8.77 8.68 4.31
C GLY A 245 -9.63 9.82 3.76
N TRP A 246 -10.83 9.49 3.27
CA TRP A 246 -11.77 10.48 2.73
C TRP A 246 -12.35 11.37 3.83
N ASP A 247 -12.41 12.67 3.58
CA ASP A 247 -13.18 13.63 4.40
C ASP A 247 -14.68 13.46 4.13
N ILE A 248 -15.28 12.48 4.82
CA ILE A 248 -16.67 12.10 4.62
C ILE A 248 -17.64 13.26 4.92
N PRO A 249 -17.48 14.05 6.01
CA PRO A 249 -18.35 15.21 6.27
C PRO A 249 -18.35 16.22 5.12
N ARG A 250 -17.20 16.54 4.58
CA ARG A 250 -17.09 17.44 3.43
C ARG A 250 -17.77 16.85 2.18
N LEU A 251 -17.53 15.58 1.90
CA LEU A 251 -18.14 14.90 0.74
C LEU A 251 -19.67 14.84 0.82
N ILE A 252 -20.24 14.64 2.02
CA ILE A 252 -21.69 14.69 2.26
C ILE A 252 -22.24 16.07 1.90
N LYS A 253 -21.57 17.12 2.40
CA LYS A 253 -21.94 18.52 2.12
C LYS A 253 -21.84 18.83 0.62
N ASP A 254 -20.73 18.47 -0.01
CA ASP A 254 -20.46 18.73 -1.44
C ASP A 254 -21.46 17.99 -2.33
N ALA A 255 -21.93 16.80 -1.92
CA ALA A 255 -22.98 16.05 -2.61
C ALA A 255 -24.41 16.56 -2.35
N GLY A 256 -24.59 17.54 -1.47
CA GLY A 256 -25.91 18.06 -1.10
C GLY A 256 -26.80 17.01 -0.41
N ILE A 257 -26.19 16.18 0.44
CA ILE A 257 -26.89 15.16 1.23
C ILE A 257 -27.12 15.71 2.65
N GLU A 258 -28.33 15.52 3.17
CA GLU A 258 -28.62 15.87 4.57
C GLU A 258 -27.82 14.96 5.52
N ASN A 259 -27.15 15.55 6.52
CA ASN A 259 -26.36 14.77 7.48
C ASN A 259 -27.19 13.69 8.19
N SER A 260 -28.47 13.95 8.43
CA SER A 260 -29.42 12.98 9.00
C SER A 260 -29.65 11.72 8.16
N ASP A 261 -29.29 11.75 6.87
CA ASP A 261 -29.46 10.63 5.94
C ASP A 261 -28.25 9.71 5.89
N VAL A 262 -27.12 10.13 6.50
CA VAL A 262 -25.91 9.33 6.57
C VAL A 262 -25.61 8.98 8.03
N LEU A 263 -25.69 7.70 8.31
CA LEU A 263 -25.49 7.13 9.63
C LEU A 263 -24.07 6.57 9.76
N THR A 264 -23.56 6.53 10.96
CA THR A 264 -22.30 5.84 11.31
C THR A 264 -22.49 4.98 12.55
N THR A 265 -21.55 4.07 12.74
CA THR A 265 -21.45 3.28 13.96
C THR A 265 -20.46 3.93 14.90
N TYR A 266 -20.93 4.29 16.08
CA TYR A 266 -20.12 4.72 17.20
C TYR A 266 -19.84 3.59 18.17
N PHE A 267 -18.68 3.58 18.76
CA PHE A 267 -18.25 2.58 19.74
C PHE A 267 -17.69 3.24 21.00
N CYS A 268 -18.16 2.80 22.15
CA CYS A 268 -17.66 3.29 23.44
C CYS A 268 -16.49 2.45 23.94
N LYS A 269 -15.33 3.08 24.11
CA LYS A 269 -14.12 2.41 24.63
C LYS A 269 -14.26 1.91 26.07
N SER A 270 -15.17 2.53 26.86
CA SER A 270 -15.38 2.20 28.28
C SER A 270 -16.32 1.01 28.46
N CYS A 271 -17.57 1.09 28.01
CA CYS A 271 -18.58 0.04 28.22
C CYS A 271 -18.69 -0.96 27.06
N LYS A 272 -17.93 -0.75 25.98
CA LYS A 272 -17.91 -1.62 24.79
C LYS A 272 -19.26 -1.72 24.06
N GLN A 273 -20.20 -0.81 24.33
CA GLN A 273 -21.46 -0.71 23.59
C GLN A 273 -21.30 0.11 22.34
N PHE A 274 -22.12 -0.16 21.33
CA PHE A 274 -22.18 0.62 20.10
C PHE A 274 -23.54 1.31 19.93
N GLU A 275 -23.57 2.34 19.12
CA GLU A 275 -24.78 3.01 18.69
C GLU A 275 -24.71 3.41 17.22
N VAL A 276 -25.87 3.55 16.57
CA VAL A 276 -25.98 3.97 15.17
C VAL A 276 -26.78 5.27 15.11
N LYS A 277 -26.14 6.32 14.59
CA LYS A 277 -26.73 7.66 14.44
C LYS A 277 -25.95 8.49 13.42
N PRO A 278 -26.46 9.67 12.99
CA PRO A 278 -25.70 10.59 12.17
C PRO A 278 -24.37 11.00 12.84
N PHE A 279 -23.37 11.32 12.01
CA PHE A 279 -22.08 11.76 12.54
C PHE A 279 -22.18 13.15 13.20
N ILE A 280 -21.75 13.25 14.45
CA ILE A 280 -21.77 14.46 15.26
C ILE A 280 -20.39 14.80 15.85
N GLY A 281 -19.33 14.26 15.29
CA GLY A 281 -17.94 14.42 15.76
C GLY A 281 -17.39 13.17 16.42
N GLN A 282 -16.15 13.27 16.89
CA GLN A 282 -15.43 12.21 17.62
C GLN A 282 -15.34 12.59 19.12
N LYS A 283 -15.00 11.61 19.95
CA LYS A 283 -14.81 11.79 21.41
C LYS A 283 -16.04 12.35 22.12
N ILE A 284 -17.21 11.85 21.75
CA ILE A 284 -18.48 12.25 22.36
C ILE A 284 -18.76 11.48 23.65
N GLU A 285 -19.79 11.89 24.38
CA GLU A 285 -20.27 11.23 25.59
C GLU A 285 -21.09 9.97 25.25
N CYS A 286 -20.90 8.89 26.02
CA CYS A 286 -21.61 7.64 25.84
C CYS A 286 -23.02 7.71 26.42
N ARG A 287 -24.04 7.39 25.63
CA ARG A 287 -25.43 7.36 26.08
C ARG A 287 -25.72 6.23 27.09
N TYR A 288 -24.90 5.17 27.09
CA TYR A 288 -25.14 4.00 27.96
C TYR A 288 -24.46 4.13 29.32
N CYS A 289 -23.22 4.59 29.37
CA CYS A 289 -22.45 4.67 30.63
C CYS A 289 -22.09 6.09 31.06
N GLY A 290 -22.43 7.13 30.28
CA GLY A 290 -22.15 8.52 30.61
C GLY A 290 -20.67 8.92 30.55
N ALA A 291 -19.78 8.03 30.10
CA ALA A 291 -18.35 8.33 30.04
C ALA A 291 -18.07 9.37 28.94
N LYS A 292 -17.44 10.48 29.31
CA LYS A 292 -17.15 11.59 28.39
C LYS A 292 -15.91 11.32 27.55
N GLY A 293 -15.95 11.67 26.27
CA GLY A 293 -14.82 11.57 25.37
C GLY A 293 -14.41 10.13 24.98
N THR A 294 -15.26 9.14 25.29
CA THR A 294 -14.93 7.72 25.10
C THR A 294 -15.58 7.07 23.88
N VAL A 295 -16.47 7.81 23.21
CA VAL A 295 -17.20 7.30 22.03
C VAL A 295 -16.63 7.89 20.76
N GLU A 296 -16.19 7.01 19.88
CA GLU A 296 -15.64 7.36 18.57
C GLU A 296 -16.24 6.46 17.49
N THR A 297 -16.08 6.83 16.22
CA THR A 297 -16.36 5.92 15.10
C THR A 297 -15.35 4.78 15.09
N THR A 298 -15.78 3.61 14.66
CA THR A 298 -14.98 2.37 14.73
C THR A 298 -13.71 2.43 13.89
N ASN A 299 -12.59 1.94 14.45
CA ASN A 299 -11.32 1.81 13.76
C ASN A 299 -10.75 0.38 13.91
N ILE A 300 -9.55 0.14 13.37
CA ILE A 300 -8.92 -1.20 13.39
C ILE A 300 -8.53 -1.62 14.83
N SER A 301 -8.13 -0.66 15.67
CA SER A 301 -7.64 -0.93 17.02
C SER A 301 -8.77 -0.98 18.05
N ASP A 302 -9.78 -0.11 17.86
CA ASP A 302 -10.91 0.06 18.76
C ASP A 302 -12.21 0.02 17.96
N GLY A 303 -12.93 -1.06 18.06
CA GLY A 303 -14.17 -1.24 17.29
C GLY A 303 -15.10 -2.25 17.92
N VAL A 304 -16.22 -2.45 17.25
CA VAL A 304 -17.23 -3.43 17.63
C VAL A 304 -16.68 -4.85 17.58
N SER A 305 -17.18 -5.72 18.44
CA SER A 305 -16.92 -7.17 18.34
C SER A 305 -17.51 -7.78 17.06
N GLU A 306 -17.09 -8.99 16.67
CA GLU A 306 -17.68 -9.69 15.52
C GLU A 306 -19.20 -9.91 15.69
N ALA A 307 -19.66 -10.19 16.91
CA ALA A 307 -21.09 -10.30 17.20
C ALA A 307 -21.83 -8.97 16.98
N GLN A 308 -21.29 -7.86 17.48
CA GLN A 308 -21.85 -6.53 17.24
C GLN A 308 -21.76 -6.11 15.77
N LEU A 309 -20.69 -6.50 15.06
CA LEU A 309 -20.60 -6.26 13.63
C LEU A 309 -21.68 -7.04 12.86
N ASN A 310 -21.99 -8.28 13.28
CA ASN A 310 -23.13 -9.02 12.74
C ASN A 310 -24.45 -8.27 12.96
N GLU A 311 -24.65 -7.65 14.13
CA GLU A 311 -25.83 -6.80 14.39
C GLU A 311 -25.85 -5.58 13.44
N VAL A 312 -24.71 -4.91 13.22
CA VAL A 312 -24.60 -3.79 12.27
C VAL A 312 -25.01 -4.20 10.86
N TYR A 313 -24.56 -5.37 10.36
CA TYR A 313 -25.02 -5.89 9.05
C TYR A 313 -26.53 -6.16 9.05
N ASN A 314 -27.09 -6.66 10.16
CA ASN A 314 -28.52 -6.94 10.26
C ASN A 314 -29.41 -5.68 10.32
N LEU A 315 -28.85 -4.49 10.52
CA LEU A 315 -29.58 -3.23 10.34
C LEU A 315 -29.85 -2.91 8.86
N MET A 316 -29.04 -3.43 7.94
CA MET A 316 -29.05 -3.10 6.53
C MET A 316 -30.15 -3.87 5.75
N ASP A 317 -30.61 -3.29 4.63
CA ASP A 317 -31.52 -3.92 3.67
C ASP A 317 -30.79 -4.31 2.38
N VAL A 318 -29.72 -3.61 2.06
CA VAL A 318 -28.82 -3.87 0.92
C VAL A 318 -27.40 -3.45 1.28
N TYR A 319 -26.44 -4.19 0.80
CA TYR A 319 -25.03 -3.86 0.97
C TYR A 319 -24.43 -3.37 -0.34
N CYS A 320 -23.87 -2.17 -0.35
CA CYS A 320 -23.26 -1.56 -1.53
C CYS A 320 -21.76 -1.37 -1.33
N HIS A 321 -20.96 -2.02 -2.16
CA HIS A 321 -19.49 -2.03 -2.03
C HIS A 321 -18.81 -1.53 -3.30
N PRO A 322 -18.78 -0.20 -3.54
CA PRO A 322 -17.96 0.37 -4.59
C PRO A 322 -16.49 0.43 -4.17
N PHE A 323 -15.60 0.12 -5.09
CA PHE A 323 -14.15 0.20 -4.86
C PHE A 323 -13.38 0.30 -6.18
N THR A 324 -12.12 0.72 -6.11
CA THR A 324 -11.30 0.87 -7.31
C THR A 324 -10.60 -0.44 -7.72
N SER A 325 -10.20 -1.23 -6.74
CA SER A 325 -9.65 -2.60 -6.89
C SER A 325 -9.48 -3.27 -5.53
N GLY A 326 -9.37 -4.59 -5.50
CA GLY A 326 -9.11 -5.36 -4.28
C GLY A 326 -8.77 -6.82 -4.57
N GLY A 327 -7.97 -7.44 -3.71
CA GLY A 327 -7.61 -8.86 -3.81
C GLY A 327 -8.73 -9.79 -3.35
N GLN A 328 -9.35 -9.44 -2.20
CA GLN A 328 -10.59 -10.02 -1.68
C GLN A 328 -11.16 -9.05 -0.64
N GLU A 329 -12.39 -8.67 -0.81
CA GLU A 329 -13.09 -7.75 0.08
C GLU A 329 -13.88 -8.53 1.13
N ILE A 330 -13.29 -8.75 2.32
CA ILE A 330 -13.90 -9.51 3.42
C ILE A 330 -15.31 -9.00 3.78
N PRO A 331 -15.60 -7.67 3.84
CA PRO A 331 -16.94 -7.18 4.14
C PRO A 331 -18.03 -7.62 3.16
N ILE A 332 -17.70 -7.93 1.91
CA ILE A 332 -18.66 -8.51 0.96
C ILE A 332 -19.05 -9.92 1.40
N THR A 333 -18.07 -10.71 1.84
CA THR A 333 -18.27 -12.06 2.37
C THR A 333 -19.17 -12.04 3.62
N GLU A 334 -18.88 -11.13 4.56
CA GLU A 334 -19.64 -10.93 5.79
C GLU A 334 -21.10 -10.52 5.48
N ALA A 335 -21.29 -9.57 4.56
CA ALA A 335 -22.63 -9.14 4.12
C ALA A 335 -23.44 -10.28 3.46
N LYS A 336 -22.78 -11.14 2.64
CA LYS A 336 -23.45 -12.31 2.05
C LYS A 336 -23.83 -13.35 3.11
N LEU A 337 -22.98 -13.54 4.13
CA LEU A 337 -23.27 -14.44 5.25
C LEU A 337 -24.49 -13.98 6.06
N THR A 338 -24.75 -12.67 6.13
CA THR A 338 -25.96 -12.10 6.75
C THR A 338 -27.17 -12.04 5.81
N GLU A 339 -27.08 -12.72 4.65
CA GLU A 339 -28.14 -12.81 3.65
C GLU A 339 -28.55 -11.45 3.05
N LEU A 340 -27.60 -10.50 2.96
CA LEU A 340 -27.84 -9.24 2.25
C LEU A 340 -27.64 -9.41 0.74
N VAL A 341 -28.50 -8.76 -0.04
CA VAL A 341 -28.20 -8.52 -1.47
C VAL A 341 -27.02 -7.58 -1.55
N THR A 342 -26.00 -7.96 -2.33
CA THR A 342 -24.77 -7.19 -2.45
C THR A 342 -24.65 -6.54 -3.82
N LEU A 343 -24.36 -5.24 -3.84
CA LEU A 343 -24.02 -4.48 -5.04
C LEU A 343 -22.51 -4.28 -5.03
N VAL A 344 -21.79 -4.78 -6.03
CA VAL A 344 -20.33 -4.83 -6.02
C VAL A 344 -19.77 -4.34 -7.36
N THR A 345 -18.71 -3.53 -7.34
CA THR A 345 -18.02 -3.11 -8.56
C THR A 345 -17.54 -4.33 -9.33
N ASN A 346 -17.95 -4.46 -10.60
CA ASN A 346 -17.62 -5.60 -11.46
C ASN A 346 -16.19 -5.48 -12.01
N TYR A 347 -15.22 -5.48 -11.12
CA TYR A 347 -13.78 -5.42 -11.46
C TYR A 347 -12.97 -6.11 -10.38
N SER A 348 -11.81 -6.68 -10.77
CA SER A 348 -10.89 -7.29 -9.84
C SER A 348 -11.59 -8.43 -9.04
N CYS A 349 -11.40 -8.54 -7.73
CA CYS A 349 -12.10 -9.55 -6.93
C CYS A 349 -13.64 -9.41 -6.96
N GLY A 350 -14.15 -8.23 -7.30
CA GLY A 350 -15.59 -8.00 -7.40
C GLY A 350 -16.29 -8.88 -8.43
N GLU A 351 -15.58 -9.28 -9.51
CA GLU A 351 -16.11 -10.20 -10.52
C GLU A 351 -16.58 -11.54 -9.92
N ASP A 352 -15.94 -12.01 -8.86
CA ASP A 352 -16.32 -13.24 -8.17
C ASP A 352 -17.59 -13.09 -7.32
N PHE A 353 -17.96 -11.87 -6.94
CA PHE A 353 -19.02 -11.59 -5.96
C PHE A 353 -20.25 -10.91 -6.53
N CYS A 354 -20.27 -10.54 -7.80
CA CYS A 354 -21.36 -9.81 -8.44
C CYS A 354 -22.09 -10.61 -9.53
N THR A 355 -21.98 -11.94 -9.52
CA THR A 355 -22.71 -12.84 -10.41
C THR A 355 -24.02 -13.30 -9.77
N GLU A 356 -24.95 -13.81 -10.59
CA GLU A 356 -26.20 -14.39 -10.10
C GLU A 356 -25.94 -15.59 -9.18
N GLU A 357 -24.96 -16.43 -9.51
CA GLU A 357 -24.55 -17.59 -8.71
C GLU A 357 -24.00 -17.19 -7.34
N SER A 358 -23.38 -16.01 -7.25
CA SER A 358 -22.90 -15.44 -6.01
C SER A 358 -23.96 -14.64 -5.25
N GLY A 359 -25.18 -14.48 -5.76
CA GLY A 359 -26.23 -13.66 -5.15
C GLY A 359 -25.88 -12.17 -5.12
N GLY A 360 -25.07 -11.70 -6.06
CA GLY A 360 -24.64 -10.31 -6.20
C GLY A 360 -25.20 -9.62 -7.43
N ILE A 361 -25.08 -8.30 -7.46
CA ILE A 361 -25.48 -7.46 -8.59
C ILE A 361 -24.28 -6.61 -9.00
N PRO A 362 -23.85 -6.63 -10.28
CA PRO A 362 -22.72 -5.86 -10.74
C PRO A 362 -23.02 -4.36 -10.80
N LEU A 363 -22.08 -3.57 -10.29
CA LEU A 363 -22.01 -2.14 -10.51
C LEU A 363 -21.12 -1.87 -11.72
N ASN A 364 -21.60 -1.07 -12.65
CA ASN A 364 -20.84 -0.65 -13.82
C ASN A 364 -19.74 0.36 -13.43
N TRP A 365 -18.66 0.35 -14.19
CA TRP A 365 -17.50 1.17 -13.91
C TRP A 365 -16.83 1.65 -15.19
N LYS A 366 -15.95 2.65 -15.07
CA LYS A 366 -15.02 3.11 -16.11
C LYS A 366 -13.59 2.98 -15.64
N PRO A 367 -12.63 2.67 -16.54
CA PRO A 367 -11.22 2.60 -16.18
C PRO A 367 -10.62 4.00 -15.97
N TYR A 368 -9.66 4.08 -15.04
CA TYR A 368 -8.67 5.16 -15.00
C TYR A 368 -7.29 4.59 -14.70
N TYR A 369 -6.24 5.29 -15.11
CA TYR A 369 -4.87 4.92 -14.78
C TYR A 369 -4.49 5.58 -13.47
N GLU A 370 -4.07 4.76 -12.49
CA GLU A 370 -3.62 5.25 -11.20
C GLU A 370 -2.27 5.97 -11.36
N PRO A 371 -2.13 7.24 -10.93
CA PRO A 371 -0.87 7.96 -11.00
C PRO A 371 0.26 7.22 -10.28
N GLY A 372 1.44 7.18 -10.88
CA GLY A 372 2.64 6.54 -10.34
C GLY A 372 2.75 5.05 -10.63
N SER A 373 1.69 4.25 -10.44
CA SER A 373 1.71 2.81 -10.71
C SER A 373 1.31 2.45 -12.14
N ASN A 374 0.55 3.30 -12.80
CA ASN A 374 -0.12 3.06 -14.09
C ASN A 374 -1.07 1.84 -14.08
N PHE A 375 -1.48 1.37 -12.92
CA PHE A 375 -2.50 0.33 -12.83
C PHE A 375 -3.85 0.87 -13.31
N ILE A 376 -4.58 0.01 -14.02
CA ILE A 376 -5.97 0.25 -14.37
C ILE A 376 -6.82 -0.01 -13.13
N LYS A 377 -7.52 1.01 -12.69
CA LYS A 377 -8.44 0.99 -11.55
C LYS A 377 -9.85 1.31 -12.03
N ALA A 378 -10.84 0.85 -11.27
CA ALA A 378 -12.24 1.11 -11.58
C ALA A 378 -12.75 2.41 -10.94
N THR A 379 -13.40 3.24 -11.73
CA THR A 379 -14.30 4.29 -11.23
C THR A 379 -15.72 3.77 -11.31
N THR A 380 -16.30 3.36 -10.17
CA THR A 380 -17.70 2.90 -10.11
C THR A 380 -18.66 4.03 -10.48
N LEU A 381 -19.59 3.77 -11.39
CA LEU A 381 -20.51 4.81 -11.88
C LEU A 381 -21.60 5.10 -10.85
N PRO A 382 -21.78 6.35 -10.40
CA PRO A 382 -22.87 6.75 -9.49
C PRO A 382 -24.27 6.42 -10.02
N GLU A 383 -24.47 6.58 -11.33
CA GLU A 383 -25.74 6.26 -12.00
C GLU A 383 -26.05 4.76 -11.90
N SER A 384 -25.03 3.90 -12.01
CA SER A 384 -25.19 2.45 -11.83
C SER A 384 -25.53 2.11 -10.38
N ILE A 385 -24.89 2.77 -9.40
CA ILE A 385 -25.23 2.61 -7.99
C ILE A 385 -26.71 2.95 -7.77
N ALA A 386 -27.17 4.11 -8.23
CA ALA A 386 -28.54 4.56 -8.08
C ALA A 386 -29.55 3.59 -8.73
N GLU A 387 -29.27 3.15 -9.96
CA GLU A 387 -30.11 2.19 -10.70
C GLU A 387 -30.23 0.86 -9.95
N LYS A 388 -29.11 0.32 -9.46
CA LYS A 388 -29.12 -0.97 -8.77
C LYS A 388 -29.73 -0.88 -7.37
N LEU A 389 -29.56 0.23 -6.66
CA LEU A 389 -30.30 0.52 -5.42
C LEU A 389 -31.81 0.54 -5.66
N GLU A 390 -32.28 1.23 -6.71
CA GLU A 390 -33.66 1.28 -7.07
C GLU A 390 -34.20 -0.11 -7.44
N ARG A 391 -33.44 -0.90 -8.19
CA ARG A 391 -33.76 -2.30 -8.50
C ARG A 391 -34.01 -3.12 -7.24
N VAL A 392 -33.09 -3.05 -6.26
CA VAL A 392 -33.20 -3.80 -5.00
C VAL A 392 -34.36 -3.28 -4.15
N TYR A 393 -34.55 -1.96 -4.07
CA TYR A 393 -35.68 -1.37 -3.36
C TYR A 393 -37.02 -1.87 -3.88
N LYS A 394 -37.17 -1.98 -5.22
CA LYS A 394 -38.39 -2.47 -5.88
C LYS A 394 -38.60 -3.99 -5.82
N MET A 395 -37.61 -4.75 -5.40
CA MET A 395 -37.73 -6.20 -5.19
C MET A 395 -38.68 -6.50 -4.03
N SER A 396 -39.52 -7.54 -4.16
CA SER A 396 -40.27 -8.05 -3.02
C SER A 396 -39.32 -8.53 -1.89
N PRO A 397 -39.76 -8.46 -0.63
CA PRO A 397 -38.98 -8.99 0.49
C PRO A 397 -38.56 -10.45 0.29
N SER A 398 -39.46 -11.29 -0.26
CA SER A 398 -39.17 -12.71 -0.55
C SER A 398 -38.04 -12.87 -1.58
N LYS A 399 -38.05 -12.06 -2.65
CA LYS A 399 -36.99 -12.12 -3.68
C LYS A 399 -35.63 -11.65 -3.15
N ARG A 400 -35.60 -10.60 -2.31
CA ARG A 400 -34.40 -10.16 -1.64
C ARG A 400 -33.82 -11.24 -0.71
N ALA A 401 -34.70 -11.89 0.08
CA ALA A 401 -34.31 -12.98 0.97
C ALA A 401 -33.79 -14.20 0.20
N GLU A 402 -34.42 -14.58 -0.92
CA GLU A 402 -33.95 -15.66 -1.78
C GLU A 402 -32.56 -15.38 -2.33
N MET A 403 -32.34 -14.19 -2.88
CA MET A 403 -31.06 -13.76 -3.41
C MET A 403 -29.97 -13.70 -2.31
N GLY A 404 -30.31 -13.21 -1.12
CA GLY A 404 -29.44 -13.23 0.05
C GLY A 404 -29.01 -14.65 0.45
N LYS A 405 -29.96 -15.62 0.46
CA LYS A 405 -29.66 -17.04 0.71
C LYS A 405 -28.74 -17.66 -0.36
N VAL A 406 -28.87 -17.25 -1.63
CA VAL A 406 -27.92 -17.64 -2.68
C VAL A 406 -26.53 -17.14 -2.33
N GLY A 407 -26.40 -15.87 -1.95
CA GLY A 407 -25.14 -15.27 -1.53
C GLY A 407 -24.49 -16.00 -0.36
N ARG A 408 -25.27 -16.33 0.67
CA ARG A 408 -24.78 -17.09 1.83
C ARG A 408 -24.28 -18.49 1.43
N ARG A 409 -25.06 -19.22 0.62
CA ARG A 409 -24.62 -20.56 0.13
C ARG A 409 -23.35 -20.48 -0.69
N PHE A 410 -23.22 -19.46 -1.54
CA PHE A 410 -21.99 -19.24 -2.32
C PHE A 410 -20.77 -19.09 -1.41
N VAL A 411 -20.85 -18.27 -0.37
CA VAL A 411 -19.74 -18.08 0.58
C VAL A 411 -19.42 -19.38 1.33
N ILE A 412 -20.42 -20.07 1.85
CA ILE A 412 -20.21 -21.32 2.59
C ILE A 412 -19.53 -22.36 1.70
N ASN A 413 -19.96 -22.50 0.44
CA ASN A 413 -19.49 -23.56 -0.46
C ASN A 413 -18.15 -23.22 -1.15
N ASN A 414 -17.70 -21.95 -1.14
CA ASN A 414 -16.52 -21.53 -1.89
C ASN A 414 -15.44 -20.84 -1.05
N LEU A 415 -15.79 -20.26 0.11
CA LEU A 415 -14.89 -19.44 0.90
C LEU A 415 -14.82 -19.86 2.38
N SER A 416 -15.58 -20.84 2.84
CA SER A 416 -15.50 -21.25 4.24
C SER A 416 -14.12 -21.78 4.57
N ALA A 417 -13.70 -21.59 5.83
CA ALA A 417 -12.42 -22.12 6.34
C ALA A 417 -12.32 -23.64 6.13
N GLU A 418 -13.46 -24.36 6.14
CA GLU A 418 -13.50 -25.80 5.87
C GLU A 418 -13.18 -26.12 4.40
N ILE A 419 -13.80 -25.42 3.45
CA ILE A 419 -13.57 -25.66 2.01
C ILE A 419 -12.15 -25.29 1.61
N ILE A 420 -11.68 -24.12 2.04
CA ILE A 420 -10.32 -23.66 1.74
C ILE A 420 -9.28 -24.54 2.46
N GLY A 421 -9.55 -24.88 3.71
CA GLY A 421 -8.69 -25.77 4.48
C GLY A 421 -8.54 -27.15 3.84
N LYS A 422 -9.62 -27.78 3.34
CA LYS A 422 -9.56 -29.05 2.60
C LYS A 422 -8.72 -28.95 1.32
N GLN A 423 -8.79 -27.83 0.61
CA GLN A 423 -7.94 -27.60 -0.57
C GLN A 423 -6.46 -27.51 -0.17
N LEU A 424 -6.15 -26.80 0.92
CA LEU A 424 -4.80 -26.72 1.45
C LEU A 424 -4.31 -28.08 1.97
N GLU A 425 -5.13 -28.86 2.67
CA GLU A 425 -4.79 -30.23 3.09
C GLU A 425 -4.35 -31.06 1.89
N LYS A 426 -5.14 -31.03 0.80
CA LYS A 426 -4.79 -31.76 -0.42
C LYS A 426 -3.43 -31.36 -0.98
N ILE A 427 -3.17 -30.04 -1.07
CA ILE A 427 -1.90 -29.51 -1.56
C ILE A 427 -0.73 -29.96 -0.66
N ILE A 428 -0.89 -29.86 0.66
CA ILE A 428 0.14 -30.25 1.63
C ILE A 428 0.37 -31.77 1.61
N ASP A 429 -0.70 -32.56 1.58
CA ASP A 429 -0.62 -34.03 1.64
C ASP A 429 0.03 -34.61 0.37
N GLU A 430 -0.26 -34.03 -0.81
CA GLU A 430 0.31 -34.43 -2.09
C GLU A 430 1.76 -33.96 -2.28
N ALA A 431 2.26 -33.01 -1.47
CA ALA A 431 3.63 -32.52 -1.57
C ALA A 431 4.66 -33.62 -1.29
N PRO A 432 5.67 -33.82 -2.16
CA PRO A 432 6.71 -34.82 -1.96
C PRO A 432 7.60 -34.47 -0.77
N GLN A 433 8.40 -35.44 -0.31
CA GLN A 433 9.48 -35.14 0.62
C GLN A 433 10.59 -34.38 -0.09
N VAL A 434 11.09 -33.30 0.53
CA VAL A 434 12.19 -32.48 0.00
C VAL A 434 13.25 -32.28 1.08
N GLU A 435 14.50 -32.19 0.66
CA GLU A 435 15.59 -31.72 1.50
C GLU A 435 15.73 -30.21 1.36
N TRP A 436 15.82 -29.52 2.51
CA TRP A 436 16.00 -28.08 2.53
C TRP A 436 17.50 -27.77 2.52
N ASP A 437 17.96 -27.05 1.51
CA ASP A 437 19.35 -26.68 1.38
C ASP A 437 19.62 -25.30 2.01
N PHE A 438 20.27 -25.31 3.16
CA PHE A 438 20.68 -24.10 3.87
C PHE A 438 22.19 -23.83 3.79
N ASN A 439 22.96 -24.72 3.16
CA ASN A 439 24.41 -24.71 3.22
C ASN A 439 25.08 -24.30 1.91
N THR A 440 24.35 -24.22 0.79
CA THR A 440 24.96 -23.86 -0.47
C THR A 440 25.23 -22.35 -0.55
N SER A 441 26.45 -22.02 -0.85
CA SER A 441 26.80 -20.83 -1.61
C SER A 441 25.94 -20.81 -2.87
N PHE A 442 25.55 -19.63 -3.34
CA PHE A 442 24.78 -19.42 -4.56
C PHE A 442 25.11 -20.49 -5.61
N VAL A 443 24.15 -21.34 -5.97
CA VAL A 443 24.26 -22.25 -7.10
C VAL A 443 23.57 -21.56 -8.27
N PRO A 444 24.32 -21.19 -9.31
CA PRO A 444 23.72 -20.67 -10.53
C PRO A 444 22.78 -21.73 -11.12
N ARG A 445 21.67 -21.29 -11.67
CA ARG A 445 20.71 -22.19 -12.33
C ARG A 445 21.23 -22.79 -13.63
N ASP A 446 22.30 -22.26 -14.17
CA ASP A 446 22.99 -22.80 -15.34
C ASP A 446 24.03 -23.82 -14.87
N PRO A 447 23.88 -25.11 -15.22
CA PRO A 447 24.88 -26.15 -14.89
C PRO A 447 26.27 -25.89 -15.50
N SER A 448 26.39 -24.99 -16.47
CA SER A 448 27.67 -24.56 -17.05
C SER A 448 28.40 -23.49 -16.25
N TYR A 449 27.74 -22.89 -15.26
CA TYR A 449 28.30 -21.84 -14.43
C TYR A 449 29.31 -22.41 -13.43
N ASN A 450 30.56 -21.99 -13.51
CA ASN A 450 31.68 -22.53 -12.74
C ASN A 450 32.25 -21.57 -11.67
N GLY A 451 31.54 -20.52 -11.28
CA GLY A 451 31.94 -19.51 -10.28
C GLY A 451 32.99 -18.50 -10.73
N LYS A 452 33.68 -18.74 -11.87
CA LYS A 452 34.70 -17.81 -12.36
C LYS A 452 34.11 -16.48 -12.83
N GLU A 453 32.89 -16.51 -13.32
CA GLU A 453 32.20 -15.31 -13.82
C GLU A 453 31.82 -14.35 -12.68
N GLU A 454 31.48 -14.88 -11.51
CA GLU A 454 31.19 -14.05 -10.34
C GLU A 454 32.44 -13.32 -9.82
N LEU A 455 33.57 -14.01 -9.74
CA LEU A 455 34.85 -13.38 -9.42
C LEU A 455 35.25 -12.37 -10.50
N GLN A 456 35.08 -12.72 -11.78
CA GLN A 456 35.33 -11.80 -12.89
C GLN A 456 34.39 -10.59 -12.87
N ASN A 457 33.13 -10.77 -12.44
CA ASN A 457 32.17 -9.67 -12.28
C ASN A 457 32.57 -8.76 -11.13
N LEU A 458 32.99 -9.30 -10.00
CA LEU A 458 33.47 -8.55 -8.85
C LEU A 458 34.71 -7.71 -9.21
N ASP A 459 35.73 -8.33 -9.79
CA ASP A 459 36.93 -7.66 -10.25
C ASP A 459 36.58 -6.55 -11.27
N TRP A 460 35.69 -6.86 -12.20
CA TRP A 460 35.22 -5.90 -13.20
C TRP A 460 34.47 -4.71 -12.58
N VAL A 461 33.61 -4.93 -11.60
CA VAL A 461 32.92 -3.84 -10.88
C VAL A 461 33.93 -2.97 -10.12
N ILE A 462 34.91 -3.58 -9.42
CA ILE A 462 35.97 -2.87 -8.71
C ILE A 462 36.79 -2.03 -9.72
N ASP A 463 37.08 -2.59 -10.90
CA ASP A 463 37.78 -1.89 -11.98
C ASP A 463 37.00 -0.69 -12.51
N LEU A 464 35.65 -0.74 -12.54
CA LEU A 464 34.85 0.41 -12.91
C LEU A 464 35.01 1.56 -11.91
N TYR A 465 34.96 1.26 -10.61
CA TYR A 465 35.23 2.26 -9.57
C TYR A 465 36.63 2.85 -9.70
N ALA A 466 37.64 1.99 -9.87
CA ALA A 466 39.05 2.43 -9.94
C ALA A 466 39.33 3.20 -11.23
N ASN A 467 38.86 2.72 -12.38
CA ASN A 467 39.23 3.25 -13.70
C ASN A 467 38.36 4.38 -14.19
N ILE A 468 37.05 4.38 -13.81
CA ILE A 468 36.11 5.41 -14.28
C ILE A 468 35.88 6.46 -13.19
N LEU A 469 35.56 6.04 -11.96
CA LEU A 469 35.28 6.99 -10.88
C LEU A 469 36.57 7.45 -10.13
N LYS A 470 37.71 6.80 -10.38
CA LYS A 470 38.98 7.07 -9.71
C LYS A 470 38.94 6.87 -8.18
N VAL A 471 38.02 6.04 -7.71
CA VAL A 471 37.78 5.70 -6.31
C VAL A 471 38.26 4.28 -6.03
N LYS A 472 39.00 4.08 -4.95
CA LYS A 472 39.34 2.75 -4.44
C LYS A 472 38.23 2.29 -3.51
N VAL A 473 37.58 1.18 -3.83
CA VAL A 473 36.43 0.65 -3.11
C VAL A 473 36.73 -0.72 -2.49
N ASP A 474 36.18 -1.00 -1.31
CA ASP A 474 36.25 -2.33 -0.69
C ASP A 474 35.29 -3.30 -1.40
N PRO A 475 35.72 -4.55 -1.67
CA PRO A 475 34.83 -5.57 -2.26
C PRO A 475 33.51 -5.79 -1.49
N ASN A 476 33.48 -5.48 -0.20
CA ASN A 476 32.27 -5.59 0.64
C ASN A 476 31.45 -4.30 0.73
N ASP A 477 31.81 -3.26 0.00
CA ASP A 477 31.05 -2.02 -0.09
C ASP A 477 29.63 -2.26 -0.61
N ASP A 478 28.65 -1.53 -0.07
CA ASP A 478 27.24 -1.72 -0.43
C ASP A 478 26.94 -1.35 -1.89
N GLY A 479 27.68 -0.39 -2.46
CA GLY A 479 27.61 -0.05 -3.88
C GLY A 479 28.12 -1.21 -4.76
N VAL A 480 29.23 -1.82 -4.39
CA VAL A 480 29.77 -3.01 -5.09
C VAL A 480 28.77 -4.16 -5.02
N LYS A 481 28.22 -4.46 -3.84
CA LYS A 481 27.19 -5.49 -3.65
C LYS A 481 25.94 -5.22 -4.48
N SER A 482 25.52 -3.97 -4.59
CA SER A 482 24.37 -3.57 -5.39
C SER A 482 24.61 -3.86 -6.88
N TRP A 483 25.77 -3.51 -7.42
CA TRP A 483 26.13 -3.79 -8.81
C TRP A 483 26.28 -5.27 -9.08
N MET A 484 26.86 -6.03 -8.16
CA MET A 484 26.94 -7.48 -8.25
C MET A 484 25.55 -8.11 -8.29
N SER A 485 24.62 -7.62 -7.47
CA SER A 485 23.22 -8.07 -7.50
C SER A 485 22.56 -7.78 -8.85
N GLN A 486 22.82 -6.62 -9.43
CA GLN A 486 22.25 -6.26 -10.74
C GLN A 486 22.81 -7.13 -11.87
N LEU A 487 24.13 -7.42 -11.86
CA LEU A 487 24.75 -8.36 -12.81
C LEU A 487 24.15 -9.76 -12.67
N ASN A 488 23.97 -10.22 -11.44
CA ASN A 488 23.39 -11.55 -11.16
C ASN A 488 21.89 -11.62 -11.55
N ASN A 489 21.22 -10.47 -11.60
CA ASN A 489 19.85 -10.35 -12.12
C ASN A 489 19.77 -10.19 -13.64
N GLY A 490 20.90 -10.34 -14.34
CA GLY A 490 20.97 -10.38 -15.80
C GLY A 490 21.04 -9.01 -16.47
N ILE A 491 21.36 -7.93 -15.73
CA ILE A 491 21.63 -6.63 -16.36
C ILE A 491 22.94 -6.72 -17.14
N PRO A 492 22.96 -6.37 -18.44
CA PRO A 492 24.15 -6.44 -19.27
C PRO A 492 25.27 -5.53 -18.74
N ARG A 493 26.52 -6.02 -18.74
CA ARG A 493 27.72 -5.23 -18.39
C ARG A 493 27.79 -3.89 -19.11
N GLU A 494 27.36 -3.83 -20.37
CA GLU A 494 27.34 -2.62 -21.17
C GLU A 494 26.44 -1.53 -20.57
N GLN A 495 25.30 -1.90 -20.02
CA GLN A 495 24.38 -0.97 -19.36
C GLN A 495 24.99 -0.39 -18.08
N ILE A 496 25.64 -1.21 -17.29
CA ILE A 496 26.35 -0.78 -16.07
C ILE A 496 27.55 0.08 -16.45
N LEU A 497 28.33 -0.31 -17.46
CA LEU A 497 29.44 0.50 -17.94
C LEU A 497 29.01 1.90 -18.41
N ASN A 498 27.89 1.97 -19.13
CA ASN A 498 27.32 3.26 -19.57
C ASN A 498 26.86 4.11 -18.38
N TYR A 499 26.28 3.49 -17.35
CA TYR A 499 25.97 4.20 -16.11
C TYR A 499 27.24 4.78 -15.46
N PHE A 500 28.29 3.95 -15.26
CA PHE A 500 29.56 4.43 -14.69
C PHE A 500 30.21 5.52 -15.52
N LYS A 501 30.20 5.42 -16.84
CA LYS A 501 30.70 6.48 -17.74
C LYS A 501 29.91 7.78 -17.58
N ASN A 502 28.58 7.68 -17.44
CA ASN A 502 27.74 8.87 -17.27
C ASN A 502 27.91 9.51 -15.88
N VAL A 503 28.01 8.69 -14.83
CA VAL A 503 28.28 9.17 -13.47
C VAL A 503 29.72 9.64 -13.35
N GLY A 504 30.70 8.88 -13.87
CA GLY A 504 32.09 9.25 -13.86
C GLY A 504 32.41 10.49 -14.68
N ALA A 505 31.65 10.74 -15.77
CA ALA A 505 31.73 12.01 -16.49
C ALA A 505 31.20 13.17 -15.63
N LYS A 506 30.16 12.93 -14.82
CA LYS A 506 29.63 13.91 -13.86
C LYS A 506 30.57 14.11 -12.66
N GLU A 507 31.02 13.03 -12.02
CA GLU A 507 31.93 13.09 -10.85
C GLU A 507 33.34 13.58 -11.20
N ASN A 508 33.87 13.28 -12.39
CA ASN A 508 35.14 13.86 -12.87
C ASN A 508 35.00 15.33 -13.27
N GLN A 509 33.79 15.81 -13.58
CA GLN A 509 33.49 17.23 -13.69
C GLN A 509 33.34 17.90 -12.29
N GLU A 510 32.87 17.16 -11.29
CA GLU A 510 32.71 17.64 -9.90
C GLU A 510 34.04 17.60 -9.11
N ASN A 511 34.99 16.73 -9.45
CA ASN A 511 36.34 16.64 -8.82
C ASN A 511 37.39 17.60 -9.41
N ILE A 512 37.13 18.36 -10.43
CA ILE A 512 37.77 19.63 -10.64
C ILE A 512 37.22 20.52 -9.53
N LYS A 513 37.99 20.84 -8.49
CA LYS A 513 37.70 21.94 -7.58
C LYS A 513 37.63 23.23 -8.42
N ILE A 514 36.53 23.43 -9.08
CA ILE A 514 36.11 24.74 -9.53
C ILE A 514 35.76 25.44 -8.22
N GLU A 515 36.58 26.35 -7.77
CA GLU A 515 36.15 27.26 -6.72
C GLU A 515 34.88 27.92 -7.26
N PHE A 516 33.81 27.90 -6.48
CA PHE A 516 32.52 28.44 -6.92
C PHE A 516 32.63 29.88 -7.42
N SER A 517 33.65 30.62 -6.93
CA SER A 517 34.06 31.93 -7.42
C SER A 517 34.37 31.95 -8.91
N ASP A 518 34.81 30.84 -9.54
CA ASP A 518 35.12 30.80 -10.97
C ASP A 518 33.85 30.75 -11.86
N VAL A 519 32.70 30.38 -11.26
CA VAL A 519 31.40 30.38 -11.95
C VAL A 519 30.84 31.81 -12.08
N LEU A 520 31.25 32.71 -11.20
CA LEU A 520 30.82 34.10 -11.19
C LEU A 520 31.52 34.92 -12.30
N ASP A 521 30.92 36.03 -12.66
CA ASP A 521 31.57 37.01 -13.54
C ASP A 521 32.64 37.79 -12.74
N LYS A 522 33.90 37.62 -13.10
CA LYS A 522 35.05 38.25 -12.41
C LYS A 522 35.03 39.79 -12.51
N ASN A 523 34.28 40.32 -13.45
CA ASN A 523 34.12 41.78 -13.64
C ASN A 523 32.93 42.35 -12.89
N ASP A 524 32.04 41.48 -12.36
CA ASP A 524 30.88 41.90 -11.60
C ASP A 524 31.24 42.27 -10.18
N LYS A 525 31.24 43.57 -9.89
CA LYS A 525 31.45 44.17 -8.57
C LYS A 525 30.13 44.60 -7.90
N GLY A 526 28.98 44.29 -8.52
CA GLY A 526 27.67 44.62 -8.03
C GLY A 526 27.15 43.65 -6.99
N ARG A 527 25.99 43.99 -6.39
CA ARG A 527 25.23 43.06 -5.58
C ARG A 527 24.63 41.99 -6.47
N ARG A 528 24.57 40.76 -5.95
CA ARG A 528 24.22 39.57 -6.74
C ARG A 528 23.01 38.87 -6.15
N ILE A 529 22.12 38.40 -7.02
CA ILE A 529 21.03 37.51 -6.70
C ILE A 529 21.28 36.18 -7.42
N LEU A 530 21.20 35.08 -6.67
CA LEU A 530 21.11 33.73 -7.25
C LEU A 530 19.65 33.35 -7.42
N PHE A 531 19.27 32.88 -8.60
CA PHE A 531 17.95 32.28 -8.83
C PHE A 531 18.16 30.86 -9.36
N VAL A 532 17.65 29.86 -8.65
CA VAL A 532 17.90 28.44 -8.95
C VAL A 532 16.61 27.76 -9.39
N MET A 533 16.59 27.20 -10.60
CA MET A 533 15.48 26.38 -11.11
C MET A 533 16.01 25.23 -11.97
N PRO A 534 16.26 24.05 -11.37
CA PRO A 534 16.84 22.90 -12.07
C PRO A 534 15.80 21.87 -12.54
N GLU A 535 14.50 22.15 -12.43
CA GLU A 535 13.45 21.15 -12.64
C GLU A 535 13.23 20.86 -14.13
N SER A 536 12.10 21.22 -14.73
CA SER A 536 11.81 20.97 -16.15
C SER A 536 12.01 22.22 -17.00
N ALA A 537 12.05 22.04 -18.32
CA ALA A 537 12.10 23.16 -19.29
C ALA A 537 10.93 24.14 -19.11
N GLY A 538 9.74 23.61 -18.78
CA GLY A 538 8.54 24.41 -18.51
C GLY A 538 8.69 25.25 -17.24
N ASP A 539 9.25 24.68 -16.18
CA ASP A 539 9.47 25.37 -14.91
C ASP A 539 10.52 26.49 -15.08
N VAL A 540 11.59 26.21 -15.81
CA VAL A 540 12.60 27.23 -16.14
C VAL A 540 11.96 28.38 -16.90
N PHE A 541 11.18 28.10 -17.94
CA PHE A 541 10.49 29.15 -18.73
C PHE A 541 9.51 29.95 -17.86
N LEU A 542 8.63 29.28 -17.12
CA LEU A 542 7.64 29.93 -16.25
C LEU A 542 8.28 30.79 -15.17
N SER A 543 9.38 30.33 -14.58
CA SER A 543 10.07 31.08 -13.53
C SER A 543 10.71 32.38 -14.00
N THR A 544 10.96 32.53 -15.30
CA THR A 544 11.40 33.82 -15.85
C THR A 544 10.40 34.95 -15.65
N SER A 545 9.11 34.64 -15.49
CA SER A 545 8.05 35.61 -15.19
C SER A 545 8.22 36.31 -13.84
N LEU A 546 9.00 35.73 -12.93
CA LEU A 546 9.31 36.32 -11.62
C LEU A 546 10.42 37.37 -11.69
N LEU A 547 11.28 37.30 -12.71
CA LEU A 547 12.45 38.17 -12.84
C LEU A 547 12.12 39.67 -12.91
N PRO A 548 11.05 40.13 -13.63
CA PRO A 548 10.65 41.51 -13.61
C PRO A 548 10.30 42.03 -12.19
N SER A 549 9.63 41.19 -11.40
CA SER A 549 9.26 41.53 -10.01
C SER A 549 10.49 41.60 -9.11
N ILE A 550 11.41 40.65 -9.25
CA ILE A 550 12.70 40.64 -8.54
C ILE A 550 13.51 41.88 -8.92
N LYS A 551 13.60 42.21 -10.21
CA LYS A 551 14.35 43.37 -10.68
C LYS A 551 13.72 44.69 -10.23
N LYS A 552 12.40 44.75 -10.08
CA LYS A 552 11.69 45.90 -9.51
C LYS A 552 12.00 46.10 -8.04
N LEU A 553 12.12 45.01 -7.25
CA LEU A 553 12.47 45.05 -5.84
C LEU A 553 13.96 45.37 -5.62
N TYR A 554 14.81 44.87 -6.50
CA TYR A 554 16.27 44.97 -6.42
C TYR A 554 16.86 45.48 -7.73
N PRO A 555 16.66 46.77 -8.10
CA PRO A 555 17.04 47.31 -9.39
C PRO A 555 18.54 47.23 -9.67
N ASP A 556 19.38 47.38 -8.65
CA ASP A 556 20.84 47.45 -8.76
C ASP A 556 21.53 46.07 -8.60
N PHE A 557 20.75 45.00 -8.44
CA PHE A 557 21.33 43.66 -8.26
C PHE A 557 21.46 42.93 -9.60
N ASN A 558 22.54 42.22 -9.78
CA ASN A 558 22.81 41.33 -10.90
C ASN A 558 22.22 39.95 -10.67
N ILE A 559 21.33 39.48 -11.54
CA ILE A 559 20.66 38.19 -11.40
C ILE A 559 21.50 37.12 -12.12
N TYR A 560 21.94 36.12 -11.34
CA TYR A 560 22.52 34.90 -11.84
C TYR A 560 21.47 33.82 -11.83
N PHE A 561 21.18 33.21 -12.97
CA PHE A 561 20.15 32.18 -13.08
C PHE A 561 20.82 30.82 -13.28
N ALA A 562 20.61 29.91 -12.31
CA ALA A 562 21.16 28.55 -12.30
C ALA A 562 20.13 27.54 -12.78
N THR A 563 20.46 26.76 -13.79
CA THR A 563 19.64 25.66 -14.28
C THR A 563 20.50 24.54 -14.88
N LYS A 564 19.86 23.41 -15.23
CA LYS A 564 20.55 22.30 -15.88
C LYS A 564 21.13 22.69 -17.25
N PRO A 565 22.23 22.07 -17.69
CA PRO A 565 22.86 22.40 -18.98
C PRO A 565 21.92 22.35 -20.16
N GLU A 566 21.00 21.39 -20.17
CA GLU A 566 20.02 21.20 -21.24
C GLU A 566 18.98 22.32 -21.37
N TYR A 567 18.84 23.18 -20.35
CA TYR A 567 17.84 24.25 -20.30
C TYR A 567 18.44 25.65 -20.39
N LEU A 568 19.75 25.80 -20.47
CA LEU A 568 20.43 27.12 -20.57
C LEU A 568 19.93 27.95 -21.76
N ASN A 569 19.68 27.29 -22.88
CA ASN A 569 19.20 27.98 -24.11
C ASN A 569 17.83 28.65 -23.94
N ILE A 570 17.03 28.23 -22.97
CA ILE A 570 15.71 28.84 -22.66
C ILE A 570 15.89 30.26 -22.11
N LEU A 571 17.02 30.52 -21.46
CA LEU A 571 17.34 31.78 -20.80
C LEU A 571 18.16 32.75 -21.69
N GLU A 572 18.58 32.28 -22.87
CA GLU A 572 19.43 33.05 -23.77
C GLU A 572 18.72 34.33 -24.25
N GLY A 573 19.43 35.44 -24.21
CA GLY A 573 18.90 36.73 -24.63
C GLY A 573 17.93 37.40 -23.62
N ASN A 574 17.70 36.87 -22.46
CA ASN A 574 16.85 37.51 -21.44
C ASN A 574 17.60 38.71 -20.82
N PRO A 575 17.13 39.97 -21.03
CA PRO A 575 17.85 41.18 -20.60
C PRO A 575 17.88 41.36 -19.06
N LEU A 576 17.10 40.60 -18.31
CA LEU A 576 17.05 40.68 -16.85
C LEU A 576 18.08 39.79 -16.16
N ILE A 577 18.67 38.85 -16.92
CA ILE A 577 19.68 37.91 -16.42
C ILE A 577 21.06 38.45 -16.73
N HIS A 578 21.87 38.64 -15.69
CA HIS A 578 23.26 39.07 -15.84
C HIS A 578 24.14 37.91 -16.36
N LYS A 579 23.95 36.71 -15.79
CA LYS A 579 24.68 35.50 -16.18
C LYS A 579 23.86 34.25 -15.95
N THR A 580 23.81 33.35 -16.92
CA THR A 580 23.32 31.99 -16.74
C THR A 580 24.46 31.10 -16.26
N ILE A 581 24.20 30.25 -15.30
CA ILE A 581 25.17 29.31 -14.71
C ILE A 581 24.60 27.91 -14.66
N VAL A 582 25.48 26.91 -14.77
CA VAL A 582 25.07 25.52 -14.66
C VAL A 582 24.74 25.22 -13.21
N PHE A 583 23.57 24.63 -12.98
CA PHE A 583 23.12 24.20 -11.65
C PHE A 583 24.07 23.16 -11.07
N SER A 584 24.40 23.32 -9.80
CA SER A 584 25.06 22.33 -8.95
C SER A 584 24.27 22.19 -7.65
N PRO A 585 24.13 21.00 -7.08
CA PRO A 585 23.49 20.78 -5.78
C PRO A 585 24.06 21.64 -4.64
N PHE A 586 25.31 22.06 -4.75
CA PHE A 586 25.94 23.00 -3.83
C PHE A 586 25.19 24.34 -3.73
N MET A 587 24.48 24.76 -4.80
CA MET A 587 23.69 25.99 -4.84
C MET A 587 22.41 25.92 -4.02
N GLU A 588 22.00 24.75 -3.57
CA GLU A 588 20.86 24.56 -2.66
C GLU A 588 21.22 24.85 -1.19
N ASN A 589 22.49 25.03 -0.87
CA ASN A 589 22.94 25.42 0.45
C ASN A 589 22.93 26.94 0.61
N LEU A 590 21.83 27.49 1.13
CA LEU A 590 21.65 28.92 1.31
C LEU A 590 22.69 29.55 2.23
N LEU A 591 23.13 28.86 3.29
CA LEU A 591 24.19 29.38 4.18
C LEU A 591 25.50 29.63 3.44
N THR A 592 25.80 28.76 2.49
CA THR A 592 27.00 28.95 1.65
C THR A 592 26.76 30.00 0.57
N MET A 593 25.56 30.09 0.02
CA MET A 593 25.24 31.04 -1.07
C MET A 593 25.13 32.46 -0.54
N GLU A 594 24.36 32.70 0.54
CA GLU A 594 24.13 34.02 1.13
C GLU A 594 25.09 34.36 2.26
N GLY A 595 25.68 33.36 2.90
CA GLY A 595 26.54 33.52 4.07
C GLY A 595 25.76 33.53 5.39
N HIS A 596 26.46 33.41 6.50
CA HIS A 596 25.89 33.56 7.85
C HIS A 596 26.98 33.97 8.87
N GLY A 597 26.60 34.78 9.85
CA GLY A 597 27.52 35.24 10.88
C GLY A 597 28.66 36.07 10.28
N ALA A 598 29.90 35.63 10.48
CA ALA A 598 31.10 36.26 9.90
C ALA A 598 31.45 35.74 8.51
N TYR A 599 30.75 34.76 7.98
CA TYR A 599 30.99 34.20 6.66
C TYR A 599 30.18 34.98 5.61
N GLU A 600 30.88 35.61 4.66
CA GLU A 600 30.26 36.26 3.50
C GLU A 600 30.02 35.21 2.41
N GLY A 601 28.76 35.04 1.98
CA GLY A 601 28.40 34.15 0.89
C GLY A 601 28.81 34.69 -0.50
N TYR A 602 28.49 33.96 -1.52
CA TYR A 602 28.76 34.32 -2.92
C TYR A 602 27.73 35.31 -3.50
N PHE A 603 26.53 35.35 -2.88
CA PHE A 603 25.37 36.17 -3.29
C PHE A 603 24.84 36.94 -2.09
N ASN A 604 24.18 38.08 -2.39
CA ASN A 604 23.49 38.83 -1.36
C ASN A 604 22.09 38.25 -1.07
N LEU A 605 21.49 37.58 -2.07
CA LEU A 605 20.17 36.93 -1.98
C LEU A 605 20.18 35.67 -2.84
N ALA A 606 19.41 34.66 -2.43
CA ALA A 606 19.19 33.46 -3.22
C ALA A 606 17.71 33.08 -3.23
N TYR A 607 17.17 32.78 -4.42
CA TYR A 607 15.83 32.29 -4.63
C TYR A 607 15.87 30.83 -5.07
N LEU A 608 15.18 29.96 -4.33
CA LEU A 608 15.08 28.53 -4.60
C LEU A 608 13.59 28.12 -4.78
N PRO A 609 12.89 28.60 -5.81
CA PRO A 609 11.45 28.39 -5.96
C PRO A 609 11.08 26.91 -6.21
N HIS A 610 12.04 26.06 -6.57
CA HIS A 610 11.86 24.61 -6.69
C HIS A 610 11.92 23.87 -5.33
N PHE A 611 12.25 24.58 -4.25
CA PHE A 611 12.37 24.00 -2.91
C PHE A 611 10.97 23.86 -2.29
N GLY A 612 10.29 22.74 -2.61
CA GLY A 612 8.96 22.45 -2.08
C GLY A 612 8.98 21.91 -0.66
N THR A 613 7.79 21.84 -0.06
CA THR A 613 7.56 21.32 1.31
C THR A 613 8.19 19.94 1.54
N GLN A 614 8.20 19.07 0.54
CA GLN A 614 8.80 17.74 0.64
C GLN A 614 10.33 17.82 0.83
N LYS A 615 11.01 18.67 0.08
CA LYS A 615 12.46 18.88 0.25
C LYS A 615 12.81 19.45 1.63
N LEU A 616 11.95 20.30 2.19
CA LEU A 616 12.12 20.80 3.57
C LEU A 616 11.98 19.66 4.59
N PHE A 617 11.02 18.76 4.41
CA PHE A 617 10.89 17.58 5.26
C PHE A 617 12.07 16.62 5.11
N ASP A 618 12.55 16.40 3.90
CA ASP A 618 13.73 15.57 3.65
C ASP A 618 14.98 16.17 4.30
N TYR A 619 15.12 17.47 4.26
CA TYR A 619 16.19 18.20 4.93
C TYR A 619 16.15 18.03 6.46
N GLN A 620 14.96 18.13 7.06
CA GLN A 620 14.74 17.90 8.49
C GLN A 620 15.02 16.44 8.89
N HIS A 621 14.63 15.47 8.05
CA HIS A 621 14.86 14.05 8.32
C HIS A 621 16.34 13.63 8.18
N ASN A 622 17.10 14.33 7.36
CA ASN A 622 18.53 14.08 7.16
C ASN A 622 19.44 14.79 8.20
N GLY A 623 18.85 15.35 9.26
CA GLY A 623 19.58 15.91 10.40
C GLY A 623 20.04 17.36 10.20
N ALA A 624 19.48 18.09 9.25
CA ALA A 624 19.70 19.53 9.18
C ALA A 624 19.09 20.22 10.41
N ASP A 625 19.87 21.05 11.08
CA ASP A 625 19.42 21.77 12.25
C ASP A 625 18.35 22.81 11.85
N LEU A 626 17.20 22.77 12.51
CA LEU A 626 16.13 23.78 12.33
C LEU A 626 16.62 25.21 12.58
N ILE A 627 17.64 25.38 13.43
CA ILE A 627 18.28 26.66 13.69
C ILE A 627 18.99 27.17 12.44
N GLU A 628 19.67 26.29 11.70
CA GLU A 628 20.27 26.64 10.42
C GLU A 628 19.25 27.09 9.39
N LEU A 629 18.10 26.43 9.31
CA LEU A 629 16.99 26.84 8.44
C LEU A 629 16.40 28.19 8.83
N ASN A 630 16.30 28.49 10.13
CA ASN A 630 15.80 29.77 10.61
C ASN A 630 16.75 30.94 10.35
N LEU A 631 18.06 30.69 10.23
CA LEU A 631 19.01 31.73 9.84
C LEU A 631 18.80 32.24 8.42
N TYR A 632 18.09 31.48 7.60
CA TYR A 632 17.70 31.90 6.26
C TYR A 632 16.52 32.88 6.24
N SER A 633 15.69 32.89 7.30
CA SER A 633 14.46 33.67 7.32
C SER A 633 14.68 35.18 7.24
N GLU A 634 15.83 35.68 7.64
CA GLU A 634 16.15 37.11 7.56
C GLU A 634 16.59 37.54 6.15
N ASN A 635 17.18 36.64 5.38
CA ASN A 635 17.74 36.93 4.05
C ASN A 635 17.15 36.06 2.95
N ALA A 636 16.43 34.98 3.28
CA ALA A 636 15.83 34.11 2.30
C ALA A 636 14.47 34.64 1.86
N HIS A 637 14.34 34.83 0.56
CA HIS A 637 13.09 35.20 -0.09
C HIS A 637 12.57 33.98 -0.87
N SER A 638 11.90 33.06 -0.17
CA SER A 638 11.22 31.92 -0.78
C SER A 638 9.81 32.30 -1.27
#